data_17217b23797a6cca63f10f52603975f2
#
_entry.id   17217b23797a6cca63f10f52603975f2
#
_cell.length_a   1.000
_cell.length_b   1.000
_cell.length_c   1.000
_cell.angle_alpha   90.00
_cell.angle_beta   90.00
_cell.angle_gamma   90.00
#
_symmetry.space_group_name_H-M   'P 1'
#
loop_
_entity.id
_entity.type
_entity.pdbx_description
1 polymer ?
#
loop_
_entity_poly.entity_id
_entity_poly.type
_entity_poly.pdbx_seq_one_letter_code
_entity_poly.pdbx_strand_id
1 'polypeptide(L)'
;MFCLALAVGAQNQKMDRNTDTKTKKYYKPGSAWTLDTQLGIRQPNTMDTLMYNYQRTFIPSMTYDAFATTGQLSGPGLSMLYFERPDDHKFFFNNALSPWIPTLEKTKFYNVYIPMTLLTYNLTFDRESRTDFLRGVFAGNVNRKIGVGGWIDYPYTKGSYTDQAAKAVDFGLNFYYTGDHYQTQMLFNHYRHVNKENGGITNDLYITNPAEVQGGVNEIEPKSIPVRLSQVHNILNGEEFYMSHAYCVGFYRDITQPEDTVERKELVPVIKFIYSLDYNRNNRRLLARDPSSAREFWSNTYFNNGDTDDKSKYMSVANTIGVQMIEGFQKWAPFGLSAWATYEYDKYWYMLKVPQPGEDGLLPTEGENLTPLPEGVQANPSTKRNRLWVSGRIEKQKGKILKYFADAKFGLLGDAIGDMDIRGRITTRFRLGKDTVEIGAHGFFKNLEPDWTLKHYSGNHFVWDNNFGKIRKFRVGGHLHIPWTKTDISADFENVQNMVYFNASGVPEQFGGHVQVLSLRLDQKLKFGIWNWNNRITYQMSSDSKRLPLPVLTVYSNMFLQFKIARVLHVQFGVDCDYYTKYRGMMYQPATMSFHVQGDSPTWVGNYAFCNAYLNFKLSKTRFFVLCSHVNQNWFGRNYFSMPGYPVNPREFRFGLSVDFAN
;
A
#
# COMPACT_ATOMS: atom_id res chain seq x y z
N MET A 1 28.81 -0.87 8.91
CA MET A 1 29.72 -1.52 7.95
C MET A 1 29.85 -2.96 8.41
N PHE A 2 28.96 -3.84 7.92
CA PHE A 2 29.06 -5.29 8.13
C PHE A 2 28.73 -5.94 6.79
N CYS A 3 29.77 -6.35 6.06
CA CYS A 3 29.64 -7.22 4.91
C CYS A 3 29.48 -8.65 5.42
N LEU A 4 28.29 -9.22 5.30
CA LEU A 4 28.09 -10.65 5.35
C LEU A 4 28.23 -11.18 3.93
N ALA A 5 29.43 -11.68 3.62
CA ALA A 5 29.70 -12.47 2.44
C ALA A 5 29.16 -13.89 2.68
N LEU A 6 27.97 -14.16 2.15
CA LEU A 6 27.50 -15.53 1.96
C LEU A 6 28.18 -16.08 0.71
N ALA A 7 29.29 -16.77 0.92
CA ALA A 7 29.92 -17.58 -0.10
C ALA A 7 29.07 -18.83 -0.34
N VAL A 8 28.19 -18.77 -1.33
CA VAL A 8 27.58 -19.98 -1.91
C VAL A 8 28.59 -20.56 -2.88
N GLY A 9 29.18 -21.70 -2.51
CA GLY A 9 30.13 -22.43 -3.34
C GLY A 9 29.51 -22.78 -4.69
N ALA A 10 29.96 -22.11 -5.73
CA ALA A 10 29.68 -22.50 -7.10
C ALA A 10 30.48 -23.76 -7.41
N GLN A 11 29.82 -24.90 -7.50
CA GLN A 11 30.42 -26.08 -8.15
C GLN A 11 30.57 -25.77 -9.64
N ASN A 12 31.85 -25.63 -10.03
CA ASN A 12 32.27 -25.58 -11.43
C ASN A 12 31.92 -26.90 -12.11
N GLN A 13 30.82 -26.99 -12.81
CA GLN A 13 30.63 -27.98 -13.87
C GLN A 13 31.38 -27.48 -15.10
N LYS A 14 32.46 -28.20 -15.48
CA LYS A 14 33.12 -28.04 -16.75
C LYS A 14 32.09 -28.21 -17.88
N MET A 15 31.85 -27.14 -18.64
CA MET A 15 31.16 -27.21 -19.91
C MET A 15 32.07 -27.89 -20.93
N ASP A 16 31.70 -29.08 -21.37
CA ASP A 16 32.23 -29.69 -22.59
C ASP A 16 31.85 -28.81 -23.78
N ARG A 17 32.90 -28.24 -24.40
CA ARG A 17 32.79 -27.60 -25.71
C ARG A 17 32.84 -28.69 -26.76
N ASN A 18 31.68 -29.08 -27.30
CA ASN A 18 31.66 -29.60 -28.67
C ASN A 18 30.29 -29.48 -29.34
N THR A 19 30.33 -28.84 -30.50
CA THR A 19 29.53 -28.93 -31.73
C THR A 19 28.08 -28.41 -31.72
N ASP A 20 27.96 -27.29 -32.43
CA ASP A 20 26.97 -26.87 -33.40
C ASP A 20 25.57 -27.57 -33.37
N THR A 21 24.65 -26.86 -32.83
CA THR A 21 23.35 -26.51 -33.46
C THR A 21 22.71 -25.41 -32.64
N LYS A 22 22.50 -24.23 -33.24
CA LYS A 22 21.80 -23.09 -32.66
C LYS A 22 20.34 -23.36 -32.42
N THR A 23 19.98 -24.24 -31.52
CA THR A 23 18.66 -24.26 -30.91
C THR A 23 18.67 -23.19 -29.82
N LYS A 24 18.05 -22.02 -30.09
CA LYS A 24 17.70 -21.06 -29.06
C LYS A 24 16.88 -21.82 -28.02
N LYS A 25 17.50 -22.20 -26.89
CA LYS A 25 16.77 -22.71 -25.73
C LYS A 25 15.86 -21.56 -25.26
N TYR A 26 14.60 -21.60 -25.61
CA TYR A 26 13.56 -20.75 -25.05
C TYR A 26 13.40 -21.18 -23.57
N TYR A 27 14.08 -20.52 -22.67
CA TYR A 27 13.79 -20.65 -21.26
C TYR A 27 12.38 -20.14 -21.02
N LYS A 28 11.50 -20.97 -20.44
CA LYS A 28 10.20 -20.50 -19.99
C LYS A 28 10.43 -19.36 -18.98
N PRO A 29 9.74 -18.22 -19.13
CA PRO A 29 9.88 -17.16 -18.15
C PRO A 29 9.49 -17.69 -16.77
N GLY A 30 10.14 -17.19 -15.72
CA GLY A 30 9.76 -17.47 -14.35
C GLY A 30 8.30 -17.06 -14.09
N SER A 31 7.74 -17.50 -12.99
CA SER A 31 6.40 -17.09 -12.53
C SER A 31 6.50 -16.40 -11.18
N ALA A 32 5.56 -15.47 -10.94
CA ALA A 32 5.41 -14.80 -9.66
C ALA A 32 3.95 -14.92 -9.18
N TRP A 33 3.78 -14.94 -7.87
CA TRP A 33 2.46 -14.93 -7.22
C TRP A 33 2.50 -14.22 -5.88
N THR A 34 1.35 -13.81 -5.40
CA THR A 34 1.09 -13.42 -4.03
C THR A 34 0.18 -14.46 -3.37
N LEU A 35 -0.08 -14.33 -2.08
CA LEU A 35 -0.93 -15.25 -1.34
C LEU A 35 -2.21 -14.55 -0.87
N ASP A 36 -3.29 -15.29 -0.89
CA ASP A 36 -4.51 -14.95 -0.19
C ASP A 36 -4.28 -15.13 1.33
N THR A 37 -4.77 -14.19 2.13
CA THR A 37 -4.49 -14.13 3.57
C THR A 37 -5.10 -15.27 4.38
N GLN A 38 -6.14 -15.92 3.88
CA GLN A 38 -6.89 -16.90 4.64
C GLN A 38 -6.44 -18.33 4.37
N LEU A 39 -6.42 -18.73 3.12
CA LEU A 39 -6.12 -20.10 2.73
C LEU A 39 -4.71 -20.28 2.11
N GLY A 40 -3.96 -19.17 1.95
CA GLY A 40 -2.66 -19.20 1.27
C GLY A 40 -2.74 -19.66 -0.19
N ILE A 41 -3.88 -19.41 -0.84
CA ILE A 41 -4.06 -19.73 -2.25
C ILE A 41 -3.22 -18.76 -3.08
N ARG A 42 -2.46 -19.29 -4.03
CA ARG A 42 -1.61 -18.51 -4.94
C ARG A 42 -2.45 -17.67 -5.87
N GLN A 43 -2.23 -16.37 -5.85
CA GLN A 43 -2.79 -15.42 -6.79
C GLN A 43 -1.72 -15.08 -7.84
N PRO A 44 -1.91 -15.40 -9.13
CA PRO A 44 -0.92 -15.11 -10.16
C PRO A 44 -0.58 -13.63 -10.19
N ASN A 45 0.72 -13.34 -10.29
CA ASN A 45 1.26 -11.98 -10.37
C ASN A 45 2.30 -11.90 -11.49
N THR A 46 2.67 -10.69 -11.88
CA THR A 46 3.64 -10.45 -12.95
C THR A 46 5.06 -10.34 -12.40
N MET A 47 6.02 -10.89 -13.15
CA MET A 47 7.45 -10.57 -12.96
C MET A 47 7.69 -9.08 -13.28
N ASP A 48 8.73 -8.50 -12.70
CA ASP A 48 9.15 -7.15 -13.10
C ASP A 48 9.76 -7.18 -14.52
N THR A 49 8.96 -6.76 -15.47
CA THR A 49 9.34 -6.70 -16.89
C THR A 49 9.18 -5.30 -17.47
N LEU A 50 9.18 -4.27 -16.62
CA LEU A 50 8.94 -2.89 -17.06
C LEU A 50 9.94 -2.45 -18.11
N MET A 51 9.43 -2.01 -19.25
CA MET A 51 10.21 -1.51 -20.39
C MET A 51 10.26 0.01 -20.47
N TYR A 52 9.33 0.69 -19.79
CA TYR A 52 9.16 2.16 -19.79
C TYR A 52 8.33 2.60 -18.58
N ASN A 53 8.29 3.90 -18.30
CA ASN A 53 7.58 4.52 -17.15
C ASN A 53 8.07 4.07 -15.77
N TYR A 54 9.31 3.56 -15.67
CA TYR A 54 9.83 3.07 -14.40
C TYR A 54 10.30 4.18 -13.43
N GLN A 55 10.36 5.44 -13.87
CA GLN A 55 10.57 6.61 -12.99
C GLN A 55 9.43 6.78 -11.96
N ARG A 56 8.24 6.21 -12.21
CA ARG A 56 7.08 6.28 -11.31
C ARG A 56 6.96 5.14 -10.30
N THR A 57 7.77 4.11 -10.38
CA THR A 57 7.56 2.87 -9.59
C THR A 57 8.05 2.95 -8.16
N PHE A 58 8.82 3.98 -7.82
CA PHE A 58 9.54 4.04 -6.54
C PHE A 58 9.01 5.09 -5.57
N ILE A 59 8.07 5.92 -6.00
CA ILE A 59 7.54 7.03 -5.20
C ILE A 59 6.01 6.93 -5.21
N PRO A 60 5.37 6.65 -4.06
CA PRO A 60 3.91 6.46 -4.00
C PRO A 60 3.12 7.63 -4.58
N SER A 61 3.53 8.86 -4.30
CA SER A 61 2.90 10.06 -4.86
C SER A 61 2.97 10.17 -6.39
N MET A 62 3.85 9.38 -7.03
CA MET A 62 3.97 9.29 -8.48
C MET A 62 3.38 8.00 -9.05
N THR A 63 3.09 7.00 -8.23
CA THR A 63 2.44 5.73 -8.63
C THR A 63 0.93 5.79 -8.54
N TYR A 64 0.39 6.56 -7.60
CA TYR A 64 -1.03 6.86 -7.51
C TYR A 64 -1.39 8.03 -8.45
N ASP A 65 -2.61 8.05 -8.92
CA ASP A 65 -3.07 9.11 -9.85
C ASP A 65 -3.33 10.44 -9.16
N ALA A 66 -3.70 10.40 -7.89
CA ALA A 66 -3.83 11.59 -7.05
C ALA A 66 -3.58 11.17 -5.60
N PHE A 67 -2.45 11.60 -5.05
CA PHE A 67 -2.02 11.19 -3.72
C PHE A 67 -1.65 12.40 -2.87
N ALA A 68 -2.42 12.63 -1.81
CA ALA A 68 -2.11 13.65 -0.82
C ALA A 68 -1.02 13.12 0.12
N THR A 69 0.05 13.90 0.31
CA THR A 69 1.22 13.48 1.10
C THR A 69 1.79 14.66 1.89
N THR A 70 2.45 14.35 3.01
CA THR A 70 3.23 15.31 3.80
C THR A 70 4.57 15.69 3.11
N GLY A 71 4.89 15.10 1.95
CA GLY A 71 6.07 15.43 1.13
C GLY A 71 7.30 14.56 1.37
N GLN A 72 7.37 13.81 2.48
CA GLN A 72 8.49 12.89 2.72
C GLN A 72 8.36 11.62 1.88
N LEU A 73 9.49 11.10 1.40
CA LEU A 73 9.56 9.72 0.96
C LEU A 73 9.34 8.78 2.17
N SER A 74 8.46 7.81 2.07
CA SER A 74 7.95 6.99 3.19
C SER A 74 7.21 7.76 4.28
N GLY A 75 6.68 8.92 3.96
CA GLY A 75 5.84 9.72 4.85
C GLY A 75 4.35 9.40 4.74
N PRO A 76 3.55 9.95 5.68
CA PRO A 76 2.10 9.81 5.66
C PRO A 76 1.46 10.34 4.39
N GLY A 77 0.42 9.66 3.94
CA GLY A 77 -0.34 10.08 2.77
C GLY A 77 -1.66 9.32 2.60
N LEU A 78 -2.52 9.87 1.75
CA LEU A 78 -3.86 9.36 1.48
C LEU A 78 -4.18 9.51 -0.01
N SER A 79 -4.71 8.44 -0.66
CA SER A 79 -5.22 8.60 -2.01
C SER A 79 -6.43 9.53 -2.02
N MET A 80 -6.43 10.51 -2.94
CA MET A 80 -7.55 11.40 -3.19
C MET A 80 -8.69 10.68 -3.93
N LEU A 81 -8.39 9.53 -4.57
CA LEU A 81 -9.37 8.66 -5.21
C LEU A 81 -9.91 7.66 -4.19
N TYR A 82 -11.21 7.74 -3.94
CA TYR A 82 -11.87 6.95 -2.89
C TYR A 82 -11.65 5.44 -3.08
N PHE A 83 -11.85 4.93 -4.30
CA PHE A 83 -11.76 3.50 -4.59
C PHE A 83 -10.31 2.96 -4.71
N GLU A 84 -9.30 3.83 -4.67
CA GLU A 84 -7.89 3.44 -4.54
C GLU A 84 -7.43 3.30 -3.08
N ARG A 85 -8.24 3.77 -2.13
CA ARG A 85 -7.92 3.61 -0.71
C ARG A 85 -7.99 2.13 -0.34
N PRO A 86 -6.95 1.58 0.30
CA PRO A 86 -6.99 0.20 0.77
C PRO A 86 -8.05 0.03 1.87
N ASP A 87 -8.47 -1.21 2.11
CA ASP A 87 -9.25 -1.52 3.30
C ASP A 87 -8.43 -1.16 4.56
N ASP A 88 -9.11 -0.74 5.63
CA ASP A 88 -8.48 -0.31 6.87
C ASP A 88 -7.66 -1.45 7.50
N HIS A 89 -6.45 -1.10 7.95
CA HIS A 89 -5.64 -2.01 8.74
C HIS A 89 -6.24 -2.18 10.14
N LYS A 90 -6.13 -3.38 10.71
CA LYS A 90 -6.53 -3.65 12.10
C LYS A 90 -5.76 -2.82 13.14
N PHE A 91 -4.58 -2.36 12.80
CA PHE A 91 -3.83 -1.36 13.54
C PHE A 91 -3.91 -0.05 12.78
N PHE A 92 -4.84 0.79 13.17
CA PHE A 92 -5.26 2.02 12.48
C PHE A 92 -4.09 2.90 12.00
N PHE A 93 -3.01 3.02 12.80
CA PHE A 93 -1.85 3.88 12.46
C PHE A 93 -1.13 3.47 11.18
N ASN A 94 -1.29 2.21 10.74
CA ASN A 94 -0.74 1.74 9.48
C ASN A 94 -1.42 2.39 8.26
N ASN A 95 -2.64 2.92 8.39
CA ASN A 95 -3.40 3.49 7.27
C ASN A 95 -2.69 4.66 6.62
N ALA A 96 -2.07 5.54 7.41
CA ALA A 96 -1.33 6.70 6.90
C ALA A 96 -0.07 6.33 6.10
N LEU A 97 0.50 5.14 6.36
CA LEU A 97 1.68 4.63 5.68
C LEU A 97 1.36 3.41 4.78
N SER A 98 0.09 3.16 4.48
CA SER A 98 -0.35 1.97 3.76
C SER A 98 0.38 1.67 2.43
N PRO A 99 0.83 2.65 1.61
CA PRO A 99 1.62 2.36 0.42
C PRO A 99 2.97 1.69 0.71
N TRP A 100 3.53 1.95 1.89
CA TRP A 100 4.86 1.50 2.32
C TRP A 100 4.83 0.23 3.16
N ILE A 101 3.73 -0.02 3.89
CA ILE A 101 3.62 -1.19 4.77
C ILE A 101 3.58 -2.47 3.92
N PRO A 102 4.56 -3.38 4.10
CA PRO A 102 4.54 -4.68 3.45
C PRO A 102 3.43 -5.54 4.06
N THR A 103 2.72 -6.26 3.22
CA THR A 103 1.70 -7.22 3.62
C THR A 103 1.83 -8.50 2.80
N LEU A 104 1.27 -9.60 3.29
CA LEU A 104 1.21 -10.88 2.59
C LEU A 104 0.70 -10.71 1.15
N GLU A 105 -0.35 -9.92 0.95
CA GLU A 105 -0.97 -9.69 -0.36
C GLU A 105 -0.09 -8.89 -1.33
N LYS A 106 0.84 -8.07 -0.82
CA LYS A 106 1.78 -7.27 -1.62
C LYS A 106 3.08 -8.01 -1.89
N THR A 107 3.49 -8.93 -1.01
CA THR A 107 4.79 -9.61 -1.11
C THR A 107 4.74 -10.72 -2.14
N LYS A 108 5.64 -10.65 -3.11
CA LYS A 108 5.71 -11.62 -4.22
C LYS A 108 6.61 -12.80 -3.88
N PHE A 109 6.13 -13.97 -4.24
CA PHE A 109 6.92 -15.19 -4.35
C PHE A 109 7.33 -15.38 -5.80
N TYR A 110 8.51 -15.97 -6.02
CA TYR A 110 9.04 -16.16 -7.36
C TYR A 110 9.48 -17.62 -7.57
N ASN A 111 9.09 -18.18 -8.72
CA ASN A 111 9.67 -19.42 -9.22
C ASN A 111 10.52 -19.10 -10.44
N VAL A 112 11.81 -19.20 -10.30
CA VAL A 112 12.80 -18.81 -11.32
C VAL A 112 13.67 -19.97 -11.71
N TYR A 113 14.02 -20.07 -13.00
CA TYR A 113 14.94 -21.12 -13.49
C TYR A 113 16.40 -20.80 -13.18
N ILE A 114 16.70 -19.53 -13.09
CA ILE A 114 18.03 -18.96 -12.82
C ILE A 114 17.87 -17.98 -11.68
N PRO A 115 18.74 -18.00 -10.66
CA PRO A 115 18.70 -17.04 -9.58
C PRO A 115 18.61 -15.60 -10.10
N MET A 116 17.72 -14.83 -9.53
CA MET A 116 17.45 -13.44 -9.92
C MET A 116 17.81 -12.51 -8.76
N THR A 117 18.56 -11.46 -9.04
CA THR A 117 18.76 -10.35 -8.12
C THR A 117 18.46 -9.05 -8.86
N LEU A 118 17.44 -8.33 -8.41
CA LEU A 118 17.11 -7.01 -8.91
C LEU A 118 17.54 -5.97 -7.88
N LEU A 119 18.48 -5.11 -8.25
CA LEU A 119 18.93 -4.00 -7.42
C LEU A 119 18.49 -2.69 -8.05
N THR A 120 17.84 -1.84 -7.26
CA THR A 120 17.37 -0.52 -7.69
C THR A 120 17.85 0.53 -6.71
N TYR A 121 18.41 1.61 -7.22
CA TYR A 121 18.81 2.77 -6.44
C TYR A 121 18.30 4.05 -7.10
N ASN A 122 17.69 4.92 -6.30
CA ASN A 122 17.17 6.20 -6.73
C ASN A 122 17.67 7.28 -5.76
N LEU A 123 18.09 8.42 -6.28
CA LEU A 123 18.62 9.52 -5.48
C LEU A 123 18.20 10.88 -6.04
N THR A 124 18.18 11.91 -5.20
CA THR A 124 18.14 13.31 -5.61
C THR A 124 19.53 13.92 -5.56
N PHE A 125 19.82 14.88 -6.46
CA PHE A 125 21.12 15.55 -6.48
C PHE A 125 21.26 16.66 -5.45
N ASP A 126 20.14 17.16 -4.92
CA ASP A 126 20.15 18.18 -3.90
C ASP A 126 20.61 17.63 -2.54
N ARG A 127 21.55 18.32 -1.89
CA ARG A 127 22.07 17.94 -0.58
C ARG A 127 21.14 18.31 0.58
N GLU A 128 20.37 19.38 0.43
CA GLU A 128 19.48 19.90 1.49
C GLU A 128 18.19 19.08 1.59
N SER A 129 17.61 18.69 0.45
CA SER A 129 16.41 17.85 0.37
C SER A 129 16.70 16.37 0.10
N ARG A 130 17.95 15.96 0.17
CA ARG A 130 18.44 14.63 -0.21
C ARG A 130 17.43 13.52 0.03
N THR A 131 17.12 12.80 -1.03
CA THR A 131 16.25 11.62 -1.02
C THR A 131 16.98 10.46 -1.66
N ASP A 132 17.08 9.35 -0.94
CA ASP A 132 17.68 8.10 -1.40
C ASP A 132 16.65 6.98 -1.28
N PHE A 133 16.60 6.07 -2.24
CA PHE A 133 15.80 4.86 -2.17
C PHE A 133 16.58 3.68 -2.71
N LEU A 134 16.84 2.69 -1.87
CA LEU A 134 17.45 1.43 -2.24
C LEU A 134 16.39 0.31 -2.15
N ARG A 135 16.26 -0.46 -3.22
CA ARG A 135 15.47 -1.68 -3.26
C ARG A 135 16.31 -2.85 -3.76
N GLY A 136 16.31 -3.93 -3.02
CA GLY A 136 16.86 -5.20 -3.45
C GLY A 136 15.79 -6.28 -3.45
N VAL A 137 15.74 -7.11 -4.50
CA VAL A 137 14.88 -8.30 -4.55
C VAL A 137 15.75 -9.47 -4.98
N PHE A 138 15.69 -10.54 -4.21
CA PHE A 138 16.36 -11.80 -4.51
C PHE A 138 15.36 -12.93 -4.64
N ALA A 139 15.56 -13.82 -5.62
CA ALA A 139 14.81 -15.05 -5.73
C ALA A 139 15.68 -16.15 -6.33
N GLY A 140 15.59 -17.35 -5.77
CA GLY A 140 16.30 -18.52 -6.24
C GLY A 140 15.57 -19.81 -5.92
N ASN A 141 15.74 -20.80 -6.79
CA ASN A 141 15.21 -22.14 -6.57
C ASN A 141 16.35 -23.09 -6.22
N VAL A 142 16.21 -23.80 -5.10
CA VAL A 142 17.10 -24.90 -4.73
C VAL A 142 16.90 -26.08 -5.68
N ASN A 143 15.65 -26.34 -6.04
CA ASN A 143 15.24 -27.32 -7.04
C ASN A 143 13.84 -26.96 -7.59
N ARG A 144 13.22 -27.83 -8.42
CA ARG A 144 11.90 -27.57 -9.00
C ARG A 144 10.76 -27.45 -7.98
N LYS A 145 10.95 -27.96 -6.75
CA LYS A 145 9.94 -28.00 -5.69
C LYS A 145 10.15 -26.96 -4.60
N ILE A 146 11.38 -26.43 -4.44
CA ILE A 146 11.78 -25.54 -3.35
C ILE A 146 12.29 -24.22 -3.92
N GLY A 147 11.74 -23.14 -3.45
CA GLY A 147 12.24 -21.79 -3.74
C GLY A 147 12.32 -20.93 -2.49
N VAL A 148 13.25 -19.99 -2.54
CA VAL A 148 13.49 -19.00 -1.50
C VAL A 148 13.55 -17.61 -2.14
N GLY A 149 13.13 -16.61 -1.42
CA GLY A 149 13.20 -15.23 -1.88
C GLY A 149 13.33 -14.27 -0.71
N GLY A 150 13.69 -13.06 -1.02
CA GLY A 150 13.75 -11.97 -0.05
C GLY A 150 13.80 -10.64 -0.75
N TRP A 151 13.45 -9.61 -0.01
CA TRP A 151 13.49 -8.25 -0.50
C TRP A 151 13.86 -7.29 0.64
N ILE A 152 14.40 -6.13 0.27
CA ILE A 152 14.71 -5.04 1.18
C ILE A 152 14.39 -3.71 0.51
N ASP A 153 13.76 -2.79 1.25
CA ASP A 153 13.52 -1.41 0.89
C ASP A 153 14.13 -0.49 1.95
N TYR A 154 14.88 0.51 1.50
CA TYR A 154 15.48 1.52 2.36
C TYR A 154 15.23 2.91 1.78
N PRO A 155 14.06 3.52 2.02
CA PRO A 155 13.81 4.92 1.73
C PRO A 155 14.42 5.81 2.81
N TYR A 156 15.04 6.90 2.38
CA TYR A 156 15.59 7.95 3.22
C TYR A 156 15.34 9.32 2.59
N THR A 157 14.92 10.30 3.37
CA THR A 157 14.81 11.68 2.93
C THR A 157 15.12 12.65 4.06
N LYS A 158 15.82 13.73 3.73
CA LYS A 158 15.95 14.89 4.62
C LYS A 158 14.70 15.77 4.58
N GLY A 159 13.87 15.64 3.55
CA GLY A 159 12.73 16.50 3.26
C GLY A 159 13.10 17.86 2.71
N SER A 160 12.20 18.49 1.98
CA SER A 160 12.41 19.82 1.39
C SER A 160 12.19 20.94 2.43
N TYR A 161 11.34 20.72 3.41
CA TYR A 161 11.03 21.67 4.48
C TYR A 161 11.71 21.26 5.80
N THR A 162 11.80 22.21 6.75
CA THR A 162 12.37 21.93 8.08
C THR A 162 11.54 20.84 8.79
N ASP A 163 12.23 19.99 9.56
CA ASP A 163 11.65 18.86 10.32
C ASP A 163 10.74 17.91 9.50
N GLN A 164 11.07 17.72 8.22
CA GLN A 164 10.38 16.85 7.28
C GLN A 164 11.20 15.60 6.91
N ALA A 165 12.11 15.15 7.75
CA ALA A 165 12.93 13.99 7.45
C ALA A 165 12.17 12.67 7.69
N ALA A 166 12.45 11.66 6.86
CA ALA A 166 11.94 10.31 7.06
C ALA A 166 12.97 9.26 6.68
N LYS A 167 12.90 8.11 7.35
CA LYS A 167 13.67 6.92 6.99
C LYS A 167 12.88 5.66 7.32
N ALA A 168 13.05 4.64 6.49
CA ALA A 168 12.53 3.33 6.81
C ALA A 168 13.54 2.23 6.50
N VAL A 169 13.33 1.08 7.13
CA VAL A 169 14.00 -0.18 6.81
C VAL A 169 12.91 -1.24 6.80
N ASP A 170 12.63 -1.74 5.62
CA ASP A 170 11.61 -2.75 5.40
C ASP A 170 12.27 -3.93 4.70
N PHE A 171 12.00 -5.15 5.16
CA PHE A 171 12.50 -6.36 4.50
C PHE A 171 11.55 -7.53 4.69
N GLY A 172 11.66 -8.48 3.79
CA GLY A 172 10.92 -9.71 3.88
C GLY A 172 11.69 -10.91 3.36
N LEU A 173 11.37 -12.07 3.91
CA LEU A 173 11.89 -13.36 3.50
C LEU A 173 10.73 -14.28 3.17
N ASN A 174 10.85 -15.06 2.12
CA ASN A 174 9.84 -16.03 1.78
C ASN A 174 10.44 -17.37 1.37
N PHE A 175 9.68 -18.42 1.63
CA PHE A 175 10.03 -19.79 1.35
C PHE A 175 8.80 -20.52 0.83
N TYR A 176 8.98 -21.41 -0.14
CA TYR A 176 7.93 -22.35 -0.52
C TYR A 176 8.49 -23.73 -0.85
N TYR A 177 7.66 -24.73 -0.56
CA TYR A 177 7.81 -26.09 -1.05
C TYR A 177 6.53 -26.52 -1.76
N THR A 178 6.67 -27.10 -2.96
CA THR A 178 5.57 -27.60 -3.78
C THR A 178 5.83 -29.05 -4.14
N GLY A 179 5.44 -29.96 -3.27
CA GLY A 179 5.41 -31.41 -3.53
C GLY A 179 4.08 -31.82 -4.16
N ASP A 180 3.97 -33.09 -4.48
CA ASP A 180 2.78 -33.63 -5.11
C ASP A 180 1.59 -33.65 -4.12
N HIS A 181 1.79 -34.21 -2.94
CA HIS A 181 0.78 -34.26 -1.87
C HIS A 181 0.88 -33.12 -0.88
N TYR A 182 2.09 -32.66 -0.55
CA TYR A 182 2.30 -31.64 0.46
C TYR A 182 2.86 -30.36 -0.11
N GLN A 183 2.28 -29.24 0.29
CA GLN A 183 2.71 -27.89 -0.10
C GLN A 183 2.79 -27.02 1.14
N THR A 184 3.81 -26.17 1.22
CA THR A 184 3.91 -25.16 2.27
C THR A 184 4.47 -23.84 1.72
N GLN A 185 4.06 -22.75 2.31
CA GLN A 185 4.52 -21.41 2.00
C GLN A 185 4.70 -20.64 3.30
N MET A 186 5.80 -19.93 3.41
CA MET A 186 6.14 -19.15 4.60
C MET A 186 6.59 -17.76 4.16
N LEU A 187 6.22 -16.76 4.94
CA LEU A 187 6.58 -15.37 4.75
C LEU A 187 6.92 -14.75 6.10
N PHE A 188 7.97 -13.95 6.12
CA PHE A 188 8.25 -13.02 7.20
C PHE A 188 8.47 -11.64 6.61
N ASN A 189 7.73 -10.64 7.07
CA ASN A 189 7.90 -9.23 6.76
C ASN A 189 8.24 -8.47 8.04
N HIS A 190 9.17 -7.53 7.93
CA HIS A 190 9.49 -6.56 8.96
C HIS A 190 9.52 -5.17 8.36
N TYR A 191 9.02 -4.18 9.09
CA TYR A 191 9.13 -2.78 8.71
C TYR A 191 9.36 -1.89 9.91
N ARG A 192 10.11 -0.81 9.66
CA ARG A 192 10.32 0.24 10.65
C ARG A 192 10.44 1.59 9.96
N HIS A 193 9.45 2.45 10.17
CA HIS A 193 9.40 3.81 9.68
C HIS A 193 9.63 4.80 10.80
N VAL A 194 10.46 5.81 10.55
CA VAL A 194 10.72 6.94 11.46
C VAL A 194 10.49 8.20 10.67
N ASN A 195 9.42 8.92 10.98
CA ASN A 195 9.04 10.17 10.34
C ASN A 195 9.18 11.33 11.33
N LYS A 196 9.89 12.37 10.93
CA LYS A 196 9.81 13.67 11.59
C LYS A 196 8.55 14.39 11.15
N GLU A 197 7.84 14.97 12.10
CA GLU A 197 6.57 15.62 11.88
C GLU A 197 6.72 17.12 12.08
N ASN A 198 6.56 17.90 11.03
CA ASN A 198 6.67 19.36 11.11
C ASN A 198 5.31 20.07 11.28
N GLY A 199 4.20 19.34 11.28
CA GLY A 199 2.86 19.92 11.42
C GLY A 199 2.41 20.82 10.27
N GLY A 200 3.17 20.87 9.17
CA GLY A 200 2.97 21.78 8.05
C GLY A 200 3.59 23.16 8.26
N ILE A 201 3.56 24.01 7.21
CA ILE A 201 4.03 25.40 7.28
C ILE A 201 3.07 26.28 8.09
N THR A 202 3.60 27.34 8.69
CA THR A 202 2.81 28.22 9.56
C THR A 202 1.82 29.10 8.81
N ASN A 203 2.15 29.50 7.59
CA ASN A 203 1.31 30.37 6.75
C ASN A 203 1.46 30.02 5.27
N ASP A 204 0.34 29.78 4.60
CA ASP A 204 0.29 29.40 3.17
C ASP A 204 0.80 30.54 2.24
N LEU A 205 0.84 31.79 2.72
CA LEU A 205 1.38 32.93 1.98
C LEU A 205 2.88 32.79 1.67
N TYR A 206 3.64 32.03 2.45
CA TYR A 206 5.04 31.73 2.14
C TYR A 206 5.20 31.03 0.78
N ILE A 207 4.17 30.35 0.30
CA ILE A 207 4.12 29.69 -1.00
C ILE A 207 3.34 30.52 -2.01
N THR A 208 2.10 30.96 -1.65
CA THR A 208 1.17 31.58 -2.58
C THR A 208 1.52 33.04 -2.93
N ASN A 209 2.00 33.81 -1.94
CA ASN A 209 2.40 35.19 -2.11
C ASN A 209 3.57 35.56 -1.15
N PRO A 210 4.79 35.06 -1.41
CA PRO A 210 5.95 35.29 -0.55
C PRO A 210 6.28 36.77 -0.30
N ALA A 211 6.03 37.61 -1.30
CA ALA A 211 6.31 39.03 -1.23
C ALA A 211 5.54 39.79 -0.12
N GLU A 212 4.36 39.29 0.24
CA GLU A 212 3.52 39.85 1.30
C GLU A 212 4.10 39.59 2.69
N VAL A 213 4.69 38.42 2.91
CA VAL A 213 5.23 38.00 4.23
C VAL A 213 6.71 38.33 4.41
N GLN A 214 7.47 38.59 3.34
CA GLN A 214 8.91 38.88 3.43
C GLN A 214 9.34 40.14 2.67
N GLY A 215 8.56 41.20 2.74
CA GLY A 215 9.00 42.53 2.29
C GLY A 215 9.42 42.62 0.83
N GLY A 216 8.70 41.94 -0.08
CA GLY A 216 8.93 42.05 -1.52
C GLY A 216 9.79 40.92 -2.14
N VAL A 217 10.25 39.94 -1.34
CA VAL A 217 10.98 38.78 -1.84
C VAL A 217 10.01 37.80 -2.54
N ASN A 218 10.24 37.48 -3.80
CA ASN A 218 9.35 36.68 -4.62
C ASN A 218 9.53 35.16 -4.43
N GLU A 219 10.60 34.70 -3.83
CA GLU A 219 10.91 33.29 -3.60
C GLU A 219 11.64 33.09 -2.28
N ILE A 220 11.20 32.14 -1.50
CA ILE A 220 11.77 31.81 -0.19
C ILE A 220 12.33 30.42 -0.27
N GLU A 221 13.51 30.22 0.28
CA GLU A 221 14.09 28.90 0.39
C GLU A 221 13.22 28.00 1.28
N PRO A 222 12.82 26.80 0.84
CA PRO A 222 11.90 25.94 1.59
C PRO A 222 12.35 25.62 3.00
N LYS A 223 13.65 25.47 3.25
CA LYS A 223 14.22 25.26 4.60
C LYS A 223 14.09 26.47 5.54
N SER A 224 13.91 27.66 4.98
CA SER A 224 13.73 28.90 5.74
C SER A 224 12.27 29.19 6.09
N ILE A 225 11.33 28.42 5.53
CA ILE A 225 9.89 28.57 5.82
C ILE A 225 9.59 28.01 7.20
N PRO A 226 8.98 28.80 8.12
CA PRO A 226 8.63 28.34 9.46
C PRO A 226 7.59 27.20 9.42
N VAL A 227 7.77 26.23 10.30
CA VAL A 227 6.88 25.06 10.45
C VAL A 227 6.26 25.06 11.85
N ARG A 228 5.14 24.35 12.01
CA ARG A 228 4.33 24.38 13.23
C ARG A 228 4.87 23.50 14.35
N LEU A 229 5.55 22.39 14.01
CA LEU A 229 6.09 21.44 14.97
C LEU A 229 7.59 21.29 14.84
N SER A 230 8.28 21.16 15.96
CA SER A 230 9.69 20.91 16.09
C SER A 230 9.96 19.67 16.94
N GLN A 231 10.97 18.88 16.57
CA GLN A 231 11.43 17.69 17.29
C GLN A 231 10.35 16.64 17.59
N VAL A 232 9.34 16.53 16.73
CA VAL A 232 8.29 15.51 16.83
C VAL A 232 8.61 14.35 15.88
N HIS A 233 8.45 13.12 16.37
CA HIS A 233 8.72 11.90 15.61
C HIS A 233 7.59 10.89 15.77
N ASN A 234 7.11 10.34 14.67
CA ASN A 234 6.34 9.11 14.65
C ASN A 234 7.25 7.94 14.26
N ILE A 235 7.27 6.92 15.11
CA ILE A 235 8.00 5.68 14.87
C ILE A 235 6.98 4.57 14.78
N LEU A 236 6.86 3.97 13.59
CA LEU A 236 5.96 2.86 13.32
C LEU A 236 6.79 1.64 12.95
N ASN A 237 6.60 0.54 13.65
CA ASN A 237 7.25 -0.73 13.33
C ASN A 237 6.29 -1.90 13.47
N GLY A 238 6.50 -2.92 12.64
CA GLY A 238 5.69 -4.13 12.66
C GLY A 238 6.42 -5.33 12.10
N GLU A 239 5.86 -6.48 12.43
CA GLU A 239 6.29 -7.80 12.01
C GLU A 239 5.07 -8.60 11.59
N GLU A 240 5.16 -9.29 10.46
CA GLU A 240 4.17 -10.22 9.98
C GLU A 240 4.86 -11.56 9.71
N PHE A 241 4.37 -12.62 10.32
CA PHE A 241 4.79 -13.99 10.02
C PHE A 241 3.56 -14.77 9.54
N TYR A 242 3.65 -15.28 8.34
CA TYR A 242 2.62 -16.10 7.75
C TYR A 242 3.18 -17.47 7.36
N MET A 243 2.44 -18.51 7.66
CA MET A 243 2.71 -19.84 7.10
C MET A 243 1.41 -20.53 6.69
N SER A 244 1.48 -21.30 5.62
CA SER A 244 0.39 -22.19 5.22
C SER A 244 0.91 -23.57 4.86
N HIS A 245 0.13 -24.57 5.22
CA HIS A 245 0.35 -25.96 4.91
C HIS A 245 -0.87 -26.52 4.18
N ALA A 246 -0.66 -27.22 3.10
CA ALA A 246 -1.72 -27.85 2.35
C ALA A 246 -1.37 -29.31 2.04
N TYR A 247 -2.29 -30.21 2.35
CA TYR A 247 -2.18 -31.62 1.99
C TYR A 247 -3.21 -31.94 0.89
N CYS A 248 -2.70 -32.43 -0.25
CA CYS A 248 -3.48 -32.69 -1.45
C CYS A 248 -3.83 -34.19 -1.53
N VAL A 249 -5.11 -34.49 -1.64
CA VAL A 249 -5.64 -35.83 -1.90
C VAL A 249 -6.22 -35.85 -3.31
N GLY A 250 -5.92 -36.91 -4.06
CA GLY A 250 -6.36 -37.04 -5.44
C GLY A 250 -6.04 -38.41 -6.01
N PHE A 251 -6.13 -38.54 -7.32
CA PHE A 251 -5.81 -39.75 -8.07
C PHE A 251 -4.69 -39.49 -9.06
N TYR A 252 -3.98 -40.55 -9.44
CA TYR A 252 -2.93 -40.46 -10.45
C TYR A 252 -3.52 -40.64 -11.83
N ARG A 253 -3.16 -39.74 -12.73
CA ARG A 253 -3.48 -39.80 -14.16
C ARG A 253 -2.22 -40.16 -14.93
N ASP A 254 -2.34 -41.10 -15.83
CA ASP A 254 -1.27 -41.44 -16.78
C ASP A 254 -1.15 -40.29 -17.82
N ILE A 255 0.08 -39.75 -17.92
CA ILE A 255 0.47 -38.71 -18.86
C ILE A 255 1.59 -39.18 -19.78
N THR A 256 1.83 -40.51 -19.83
CA THR A 256 2.85 -41.14 -20.69
C THR A 256 2.59 -40.83 -22.14
N GLN A 257 3.59 -40.25 -22.80
CA GLN A 257 3.50 -40.02 -24.26
C GLN A 257 3.91 -41.31 -25.00
N PRO A 258 3.43 -41.56 -26.23
CA PRO A 258 3.79 -42.77 -26.96
C PRO A 258 5.29 -42.99 -27.16
N GLU A 259 6.09 -41.93 -27.06
CA GLU A 259 7.55 -41.95 -27.24
C GLU A 259 8.30 -42.11 -25.92
N ASP A 260 7.60 -42.06 -24.76
CA ASP A 260 8.22 -42.18 -23.46
C ASP A 260 8.55 -43.63 -23.11
N THR A 261 9.77 -43.91 -22.72
CA THR A 261 10.22 -45.24 -22.26
C THR A 261 9.86 -45.55 -20.80
N VAL A 262 9.37 -44.58 -20.06
CA VAL A 262 8.99 -44.68 -18.64
C VAL A 262 7.59 -44.14 -18.43
N GLU A 263 6.74 -44.89 -17.72
CA GLU A 263 5.40 -44.44 -17.33
C GLU A 263 5.50 -43.14 -16.49
N ARG A 264 4.78 -42.13 -16.93
CA ARG A 264 4.69 -40.84 -16.21
C ARG A 264 3.27 -40.69 -15.67
N LYS A 265 3.18 -40.62 -14.34
CA LYS A 265 1.91 -40.39 -13.65
C LYS A 265 1.95 -39.02 -12.97
N GLU A 266 0.90 -38.24 -13.15
CA GLU A 266 0.70 -36.97 -12.49
C GLU A 266 -0.44 -37.07 -11.49
N LEU A 267 -0.23 -36.56 -10.27
CA LEU A 267 -1.29 -36.47 -9.27
C LEU A 267 -2.29 -35.38 -9.70
N VAL A 268 -3.54 -35.77 -9.88
CA VAL A 268 -4.66 -34.85 -10.07
C VAL A 268 -5.28 -34.61 -8.71
N PRO A 269 -5.04 -33.45 -8.09
CA PRO A 269 -5.58 -33.15 -6.77
C PRO A 269 -7.08 -32.90 -6.87
N VAL A 270 -7.85 -33.49 -5.96
CA VAL A 270 -9.30 -33.36 -5.82
C VAL A 270 -9.65 -32.48 -4.65
N ILE A 271 -9.05 -32.78 -3.49
CA ILE A 271 -9.29 -32.07 -2.22
C ILE A 271 -7.94 -31.64 -1.64
N LYS A 272 -7.93 -30.44 -1.06
CA LYS A 272 -6.85 -29.94 -0.22
C LYS A 272 -7.37 -29.70 1.20
N PHE A 273 -6.64 -30.20 2.18
CA PHE A 273 -6.77 -29.80 3.58
C PHE A 273 -5.73 -28.74 3.85
N ILE A 274 -6.16 -27.60 4.40
CA ILE A 274 -5.32 -26.41 4.53
C ILE A 274 -5.30 -25.98 5.99
N TYR A 275 -4.12 -25.66 6.50
CA TYR A 275 -3.91 -24.95 7.75
C TYR A 275 -3.07 -23.70 7.45
N SER A 276 -3.46 -22.56 8.01
CA SER A 276 -2.62 -21.35 7.98
C SER A 276 -2.56 -20.68 9.34
N LEU A 277 -1.41 -20.09 9.62
CA LEU A 277 -1.13 -19.23 10.76
C LEU A 277 -0.72 -17.85 10.24
N ASP A 278 -1.37 -16.82 10.75
CA ASP A 278 -1.02 -15.42 10.50
C ASP A 278 -0.76 -14.72 11.84
N TYR A 279 0.48 -14.33 12.06
CA TYR A 279 0.91 -13.57 13.23
C TYR A 279 1.30 -12.16 12.82
N ASN A 280 0.68 -11.18 13.46
CA ASN A 280 0.96 -9.77 13.24
C ASN A 280 1.26 -9.07 14.56
N ARG A 281 2.33 -8.28 14.60
CA ARG A 281 2.67 -7.42 15.71
C ARG A 281 3.01 -6.04 15.20
N ASN A 282 2.37 -5.03 15.78
CA ASN A 282 2.56 -3.63 15.39
C ASN A 282 2.77 -2.75 16.63
N ASN A 283 3.59 -1.74 16.48
CA ASN A 283 3.89 -0.79 17.53
C ASN A 283 4.09 0.60 16.92
N ARG A 284 3.40 1.57 17.45
CA ARG A 284 3.58 2.98 17.13
C ARG A 284 4.06 3.73 18.36
N ARG A 285 5.00 4.67 18.18
CA ARG A 285 5.49 5.56 19.24
C ARG A 285 5.51 7.00 18.73
N LEU A 286 4.79 7.88 19.40
CA LEU A 286 4.89 9.32 19.24
C LEU A 286 5.90 9.87 20.26
N LEU A 287 6.88 10.61 19.76
CA LEU A 287 7.84 11.35 20.57
C LEU A 287 7.75 12.83 20.25
N ALA A 288 7.46 13.69 21.22
CA ALA A 288 7.59 15.14 21.10
C ALA A 288 8.53 15.63 22.21
N ARG A 289 9.70 16.15 21.80
CA ARG A 289 10.77 16.58 22.71
C ARG A 289 10.86 18.09 22.87
N ASP A 290 10.06 18.83 22.11
CA ASP A 290 9.87 20.26 22.27
C ASP A 290 8.45 20.52 22.80
N PRO A 291 8.28 20.62 24.14
CA PRO A 291 6.96 20.83 24.75
C PRO A 291 6.33 22.17 24.34
N SER A 292 7.13 23.16 23.95
CA SER A 292 6.62 24.50 23.58
C SER A 292 5.88 24.43 22.24
N SER A 293 6.51 23.89 21.20
CA SER A 293 5.86 23.71 19.91
C SER A 293 4.67 22.74 19.98
N ALA A 294 4.78 21.69 20.82
CA ALA A 294 3.71 20.73 21.04
C ALA A 294 2.45 21.38 21.63
N ARG A 295 2.60 22.22 22.68
CA ARG A 295 1.49 22.94 23.31
C ARG A 295 0.89 24.04 22.44
N GLU A 296 1.68 24.64 21.58
CA GLU A 296 1.17 25.61 20.59
C GLU A 296 0.35 24.91 19.50
N PHE A 297 0.78 23.73 19.08
CA PHE A 297 0.12 22.98 18.02
C PHE A 297 -1.11 22.19 18.50
N TRP A 298 -1.02 21.52 19.68
CA TRP A 298 -2.10 20.73 20.26
C TRP A 298 -2.73 21.47 21.44
N SER A 299 -4.02 21.71 21.37
CA SER A 299 -4.78 22.43 22.40
C SER A 299 -4.88 21.66 23.72
N ASN A 300 -4.73 20.34 23.70
CA ASN A 300 -4.90 19.48 24.86
C ASN A 300 -3.58 18.79 25.24
N THR A 301 -3.35 18.68 26.56
CA THR A 301 -2.26 17.89 27.17
C THR A 301 -2.83 17.21 28.41
N TYR A 302 -2.98 15.88 28.35
CA TYR A 302 -3.74 15.13 29.37
C TYR A 302 -2.87 14.50 30.45
N PHE A 303 -1.64 14.06 30.14
CA PHE A 303 -0.86 13.21 31.03
C PHE A 303 0.50 13.77 31.40
N ASN A 304 1.12 14.54 30.53
CA ASN A 304 2.50 15.02 30.76
C ASN A 304 2.74 16.37 30.06
N ASN A 305 3.06 17.39 30.84
CA ASN A 305 3.40 18.73 30.34
C ASN A 305 4.83 18.83 29.76
N GLY A 306 5.69 17.87 30.05
CA GLY A 306 7.02 17.74 29.45
C GLY A 306 7.00 17.01 28.13
N ASP A 307 7.95 16.10 27.96
CA ASP A 307 8.08 15.30 26.74
C ASP A 307 6.91 14.33 26.56
N THR A 308 6.36 14.27 25.37
CA THR A 308 5.39 13.23 24.99
C THR A 308 6.14 11.95 24.56
N ASP A 309 5.77 10.81 25.14
CA ASP A 309 6.25 9.47 24.73
C ASP A 309 5.09 8.48 24.81
N ASP A 310 4.23 8.50 23.79
CA ASP A 310 3.04 7.66 23.70
C ASP A 310 3.33 6.42 22.88
N LYS A 311 3.00 5.23 23.40
CA LYS A 311 3.14 3.96 22.69
C LYS A 311 1.79 3.28 22.52
N SER A 312 1.44 2.97 21.29
CA SER A 312 0.27 2.17 20.93
C SER A 312 0.76 0.84 20.37
N LYS A 313 0.21 -0.27 20.85
CA LYS A 313 0.65 -1.62 20.50
C LYS A 313 -0.52 -2.51 20.13
N TYR A 314 -0.26 -3.38 19.16
CA TYR A 314 -1.20 -4.36 18.66
C TYR A 314 -0.51 -5.69 18.39
N MET A 315 -1.20 -6.79 18.66
CA MET A 315 -0.78 -8.14 18.32
C MET A 315 -2.00 -8.95 17.90
N SER A 316 -1.86 -9.71 16.82
CA SER A 316 -2.88 -10.62 16.32
C SER A 316 -2.29 -11.99 16.02
N VAL A 317 -3.05 -13.02 16.33
CA VAL A 317 -2.76 -14.41 15.93
C VAL A 317 -4.03 -14.99 15.33
N ALA A 318 -4.00 -15.33 14.05
CA ALA A 318 -5.10 -15.97 13.37
C ALA A 318 -4.71 -17.39 12.93
N ASN A 319 -5.51 -18.36 13.31
CA ASN A 319 -5.37 -19.77 12.91
C ASN A 319 -6.55 -20.14 12.03
N THR A 320 -6.27 -20.62 10.81
CA THR A 320 -7.31 -21.03 9.87
C THR A 320 -7.15 -22.48 9.51
N ILE A 321 -8.25 -23.21 9.56
CA ILE A 321 -8.37 -24.61 9.11
C ILE A 321 -9.42 -24.63 8.01
N GLY A 322 -9.09 -25.21 6.87
CA GLY A 322 -10.00 -25.25 5.74
C GLY A 322 -9.87 -26.49 4.86
N VAL A 323 -10.88 -26.69 4.06
CA VAL A 323 -10.94 -27.70 3.02
C VAL A 323 -11.30 -27.05 1.69
N GLN A 324 -10.61 -27.44 0.63
CA GLN A 324 -10.85 -26.94 -0.72
C GLN A 324 -11.02 -28.10 -1.68
N MET A 325 -12.16 -28.16 -2.37
CA MET A 325 -12.34 -28.96 -3.56
C MET A 325 -11.78 -28.20 -4.77
N ILE A 326 -10.89 -28.82 -5.52
CA ILE A 326 -10.16 -28.17 -6.62
C ILE A 326 -10.99 -28.16 -7.90
N GLU A 327 -11.02 -27.02 -8.57
CA GLU A 327 -11.69 -26.82 -9.82
C GLU A 327 -11.13 -27.72 -10.94
N GLY A 328 -12.01 -28.40 -11.68
CA GLY A 328 -11.70 -29.05 -12.94
C GLY A 328 -10.96 -30.39 -12.84
N PHE A 329 -11.01 -31.08 -11.70
CA PHE A 329 -10.48 -32.41 -11.56
C PHE A 329 -11.30 -33.45 -12.36
N GLN A 330 -12.59 -33.16 -12.58
CA GLN A 330 -13.50 -33.91 -13.43
C GLN A 330 -14.42 -32.97 -14.23
N LYS A 331 -15.05 -33.46 -15.30
CA LYS A 331 -15.93 -32.67 -16.16
C LYS A 331 -17.16 -32.11 -15.46
N TRP A 332 -17.68 -32.81 -14.45
CA TRP A 332 -18.83 -32.39 -13.64
C TRP A 332 -18.50 -31.36 -12.57
N ALA A 333 -17.21 -31.16 -12.26
CA ALA A 333 -16.74 -30.19 -11.28
C ALA A 333 -15.99 -29.01 -11.95
N PRO A 334 -16.68 -28.18 -12.76
CA PRO A 334 -16.06 -27.04 -13.44
C PRO A 334 -15.81 -25.84 -12.51
N PHE A 335 -16.00 -25.98 -11.20
CA PHE A 335 -15.83 -24.99 -10.17
C PHE A 335 -15.08 -25.58 -8.96
N GLY A 336 -14.48 -24.74 -8.16
CA GLY A 336 -13.91 -25.06 -6.87
C GLY A 336 -14.83 -24.61 -5.75
N LEU A 337 -14.84 -25.37 -4.65
CA LEU A 337 -15.53 -25.05 -3.40
C LEU A 337 -14.53 -25.06 -2.26
N SER A 338 -14.60 -24.07 -1.38
CA SER A 338 -13.78 -24.02 -0.18
C SER A 338 -14.64 -23.67 1.03
N ALA A 339 -14.36 -24.28 2.17
CA ALA A 339 -14.94 -23.92 3.45
C ALA A 339 -13.82 -23.89 4.49
N TRP A 340 -13.86 -22.89 5.39
CA TRP A 340 -12.84 -22.75 6.43
C TRP A 340 -13.37 -22.05 7.66
N ALA A 341 -12.71 -22.31 8.77
CA ALA A 341 -12.92 -21.63 10.03
C ALA A 341 -11.62 -20.93 10.45
N THR A 342 -11.74 -19.69 10.92
CA THR A 342 -10.61 -18.89 11.42
C THR A 342 -10.86 -18.48 12.85
N TYR A 343 -10.00 -18.90 13.77
CA TYR A 343 -9.94 -18.37 15.12
C TYR A 343 -8.89 -17.28 15.19
N GLU A 344 -9.27 -16.10 15.65
CA GLU A 344 -8.45 -14.92 15.71
C GLU A 344 -8.42 -14.35 17.12
N TYR A 345 -7.21 -14.17 17.66
CA TYR A 345 -6.93 -13.52 18.93
C TYR A 345 -6.24 -12.22 18.69
N ASP A 346 -6.81 -11.10 19.14
CA ASP A 346 -6.22 -9.77 19.06
C ASP A 346 -5.98 -9.20 20.45
N LYS A 347 -4.89 -8.47 20.59
CA LYS A 347 -4.58 -7.69 21.81
C LYS A 347 -4.17 -6.28 21.43
N TYR A 348 -4.80 -5.29 22.05
CA TYR A 348 -4.49 -3.87 21.95
C TYR A 348 -4.11 -3.36 23.33
N TRP A 349 -3.09 -2.47 23.40
CA TRP A 349 -2.75 -1.79 24.65
C TRP A 349 -1.94 -0.51 24.37
N TYR A 350 -2.09 0.47 25.28
CA TYR A 350 -1.36 1.71 25.27
C TYR A 350 -0.37 1.77 26.44
N MET A 351 0.70 2.54 26.29
CA MET A 351 1.68 2.81 27.32
C MET A 351 2.09 4.28 27.19
N LEU A 352 1.62 5.10 28.12
CA LEU A 352 1.89 6.52 28.19
C LEU A 352 3.00 6.80 29.20
N LYS A 353 3.79 7.85 28.93
CA LYS A 353 4.74 8.39 29.90
C LYS A 353 3.96 9.27 30.88
N VAL A 354 3.47 8.66 31.94
CA VAL A 354 2.86 9.39 33.05
C VAL A 354 3.99 9.72 34.04
N PRO A 355 4.07 10.96 34.58
CA PRO A 355 5.03 11.31 35.62
C PRO A 355 4.89 10.37 36.84
N GLN A 356 6.00 10.04 37.48
CA GLN A 356 5.97 9.26 38.71
C GLN A 356 5.42 10.12 39.85
N PRO A 357 4.67 9.55 40.81
CA PRO A 357 4.28 10.27 42.02
C PRO A 357 5.51 10.83 42.72
N GLY A 358 5.41 12.06 43.24
CA GLY A 358 6.42 12.65 44.10
C GLY A 358 6.57 11.89 45.42
N GLU A 359 7.54 12.28 46.27
CA GLU A 359 7.74 11.70 47.61
C GLU A 359 6.50 11.83 48.52
N ASP A 360 5.60 12.76 48.18
CA ASP A 360 4.31 12.99 48.82
C ASP A 360 3.20 12.03 48.34
N GLY A 361 3.48 11.13 47.39
CA GLY A 361 2.53 10.18 46.81
C GLY A 361 1.50 10.82 45.86
N LEU A 362 1.60 12.15 45.64
CA LEU A 362 0.75 12.83 44.68
C LEU A 362 1.35 12.73 43.28
N LEU A 363 0.50 12.38 42.29
CA LEU A 363 0.88 12.49 40.89
C LEU A 363 1.12 13.97 40.57
N PRO A 364 2.17 14.34 39.83
CA PRO A 364 2.40 15.72 39.38
C PRO A 364 1.27 16.25 38.45
N THR A 365 0.13 15.63 38.47
CA THR A 365 -1.09 15.98 37.73
C THR A 365 -1.81 17.22 38.30
N GLU A 366 -1.50 17.65 39.50
CA GLU A 366 -2.03 18.89 40.07
C GLU A 366 -1.19 20.13 39.74
N GLY A 367 -0.12 19.98 38.98
CA GLY A 367 0.66 21.09 38.44
C GLY A 367 0.02 21.68 37.20
N GLU A 368 -0.50 22.89 37.30
CA GLU A 368 -0.82 23.90 36.31
C GLU A 368 -0.71 23.46 34.82
N ASN A 369 -1.84 23.48 34.11
CA ASN A 369 -1.98 23.33 32.64
C ASN A 369 -2.17 21.90 32.02
N LEU A 370 -2.61 20.90 32.80
CA LEU A 370 -3.13 19.66 32.19
C LEU A 370 -4.62 19.80 31.87
N THR A 371 -5.01 19.29 30.71
CA THR A 371 -6.42 19.20 30.31
C THR A 371 -7.11 18.10 31.15
N PRO A 372 -8.25 18.36 31.80
CA PRO A 372 -9.00 17.33 32.51
C PRO A 372 -9.37 16.17 31.56
N LEU A 373 -9.22 14.93 32.02
CA LEU A 373 -9.68 13.77 31.28
C LEU A 373 -11.23 13.78 31.18
N PRO A 374 -11.80 13.46 30.01
CA PRO A 374 -13.22 13.23 29.90
C PRO A 374 -13.68 12.09 30.82
N GLU A 375 -14.90 12.21 31.35
CA GLU A 375 -15.46 11.22 32.26
C GLU A 375 -15.48 9.83 31.61
N GLY A 376 -15.04 8.80 32.34
CA GLY A 376 -15.01 7.42 31.89
C GLY A 376 -13.79 7.00 31.08
N VAL A 377 -12.94 7.93 30.62
CA VAL A 377 -11.74 7.60 29.85
C VAL A 377 -10.64 7.03 30.73
N GLN A 378 -10.08 5.88 30.34
CA GLN A 378 -8.93 5.26 31.03
C GLN A 378 -7.62 5.75 30.46
N ALA A 379 -6.61 5.94 31.31
CA ALA A 379 -5.29 6.41 30.89
C ALA A 379 -4.55 5.42 29.97
N ASN A 380 -4.64 4.12 30.24
CA ASN A 380 -3.98 3.07 29.46
C ASN A 380 -4.97 1.94 29.16
N PRO A 381 -5.97 2.17 28.32
CA PRO A 381 -6.93 1.12 27.98
C PRO A 381 -6.24 -0.04 27.28
N SER A 382 -6.69 -1.24 27.58
CA SER A 382 -6.22 -2.46 26.93
C SER A 382 -7.36 -3.45 26.74
N THR A 383 -7.29 -4.22 25.67
CA THR A 383 -8.29 -5.27 25.44
C THR A 383 -7.67 -6.52 24.84
N LYS A 384 -8.34 -7.63 25.07
CA LYS A 384 -8.10 -8.92 24.42
C LYS A 384 -9.40 -9.32 23.75
N ARG A 385 -9.34 -9.59 22.46
CA ARG A 385 -10.52 -9.95 21.65
C ARG A 385 -10.34 -11.34 21.09
N ASN A 386 -11.41 -12.12 21.15
CA ASN A 386 -11.46 -13.47 20.61
C ASN A 386 -12.56 -13.52 19.57
N ARG A 387 -12.24 -13.92 18.35
CA ARG A 387 -13.16 -13.93 17.23
C ARG A 387 -13.10 -15.27 16.51
N LEU A 388 -14.26 -15.86 16.25
CA LEU A 388 -14.37 -17.05 15.41
C LEU A 388 -15.19 -16.72 14.17
N TRP A 389 -14.59 -16.99 13.03
CA TRP A 389 -15.19 -16.80 11.73
C TRP A 389 -15.41 -18.12 11.02
N VAL A 390 -16.51 -18.22 10.30
CA VAL A 390 -16.73 -19.32 9.33
C VAL A 390 -16.92 -18.71 7.97
N SER A 391 -16.31 -19.34 6.98
CA SER A 391 -16.26 -18.79 5.62
C SER A 391 -16.44 -19.89 4.58
N GLY A 392 -16.99 -19.50 3.45
CA GLY A 392 -17.13 -20.34 2.27
C GLY A 392 -16.84 -19.58 0.99
N ARG A 393 -16.30 -20.28 0.00
CA ARG A 393 -16.00 -19.73 -1.33
C ARG A 393 -16.43 -20.69 -2.42
N ILE A 394 -17.03 -20.15 -3.46
CA ILE A 394 -17.17 -20.82 -4.76
C ILE A 394 -16.36 -20.04 -5.79
N GLU A 395 -15.58 -20.75 -6.60
CA GLU A 395 -14.75 -20.10 -7.59
C GLU A 395 -14.60 -20.90 -8.88
N LYS A 396 -14.38 -20.18 -9.98
CA LYS A 396 -13.97 -20.72 -11.28
C LYS A 396 -12.90 -19.83 -11.86
N GLN A 397 -11.64 -20.24 -11.73
CA GLN A 397 -10.48 -19.49 -12.20
C GLN A 397 -9.90 -20.05 -13.50
N LYS A 398 -10.10 -21.36 -13.74
CA LYS A 398 -9.72 -22.01 -14.99
C LYS A 398 -10.79 -21.75 -16.05
N GLY A 399 -10.38 -21.50 -17.27
CA GLY A 399 -11.29 -21.22 -18.37
C GLY A 399 -10.95 -19.93 -19.11
N LYS A 400 -11.35 -19.88 -20.39
CA LYS A 400 -11.02 -18.75 -21.27
C LYS A 400 -12.13 -17.69 -21.32
N ILE A 401 -13.38 -18.09 -21.10
CA ILE A 401 -14.55 -17.25 -21.32
C ILE A 401 -15.05 -16.67 -20.01
N LEU A 402 -15.35 -17.52 -19.02
CA LEU A 402 -16.01 -17.12 -17.79
C LEU A 402 -15.13 -17.47 -16.58
N LYS A 403 -14.86 -16.47 -15.75
CA LYS A 403 -14.22 -16.61 -14.44
C LYS A 403 -15.08 -15.95 -13.40
N TYR A 404 -15.21 -16.53 -12.23
CA TYR A 404 -15.92 -15.92 -11.11
C TYR A 404 -15.38 -16.43 -9.78
N PHE A 405 -15.60 -15.66 -8.74
CA PHE A 405 -15.58 -16.12 -7.36
C PHE A 405 -16.65 -15.40 -6.55
N ALA A 406 -17.16 -16.08 -5.54
CA ALA A 406 -17.96 -15.48 -4.48
C ALA A 406 -17.52 -16.10 -3.17
N ASP A 407 -17.21 -15.27 -2.18
CA ASP A 407 -16.90 -15.71 -0.82
C ASP A 407 -17.78 -14.96 0.18
N ALA A 408 -18.10 -15.66 1.27
CA ALA A 408 -18.84 -15.14 2.38
C ALA A 408 -18.15 -15.53 3.69
N LYS A 409 -18.02 -14.58 4.61
CA LYS A 409 -17.40 -14.70 5.92
C LYS A 409 -18.36 -14.18 6.97
N PHE A 410 -18.63 -15.00 7.99
CA PHE A 410 -19.54 -14.69 9.08
C PHE A 410 -18.86 -14.86 10.42
N GLY A 411 -19.00 -13.87 11.29
CA GLY A 411 -18.56 -13.91 12.67
C GLY A 411 -19.55 -14.68 13.55
N LEU A 412 -19.11 -15.83 14.11
CA LEU A 412 -19.98 -16.71 14.88
C LEU A 412 -19.85 -16.55 16.39
N LEU A 413 -18.64 -16.31 16.89
CA LEU A 413 -18.39 -16.26 18.34
C LEU A 413 -17.49 -15.08 18.70
N GLY A 414 -17.61 -14.66 19.97
CA GLY A 414 -16.82 -13.61 20.57
C GLY A 414 -17.15 -12.22 19.98
N ASP A 415 -16.15 -11.38 19.85
CA ASP A 415 -16.29 -9.99 19.38
C ASP A 415 -16.66 -9.89 17.88
N ALA A 416 -16.71 -11.00 17.16
CA ALA A 416 -17.11 -11.05 15.77
C ALA A 416 -18.61 -11.30 15.55
N ILE A 417 -19.40 -11.54 16.62
CA ILE A 417 -20.81 -11.88 16.47
C ILE A 417 -21.56 -10.84 15.64
N GLY A 418 -22.22 -11.31 14.55
CA GLY A 418 -22.99 -10.48 13.64
C GLY A 418 -22.16 -9.66 12.66
N ASP A 419 -20.83 -9.85 12.61
CA ASP A 419 -19.99 -9.35 11.53
C ASP A 419 -20.18 -10.22 10.28
N MET A 420 -20.16 -9.56 9.12
CA MET A 420 -20.41 -10.18 7.83
C MET A 420 -19.55 -9.50 6.76
N ASP A 421 -18.90 -10.31 5.91
CA ASP A 421 -18.20 -9.84 4.71
C ASP A 421 -18.53 -10.81 3.55
N ILE A 422 -19.29 -10.32 2.58
CA ILE A 422 -19.67 -11.07 1.38
C ILE A 422 -19.14 -10.31 0.18
N ARG A 423 -18.41 -10.98 -0.69
CA ARG A 423 -17.87 -10.35 -1.90
C ARG A 423 -17.88 -11.32 -3.08
N GLY A 424 -17.94 -10.74 -4.27
CA GLY A 424 -17.92 -11.53 -5.49
C GLY A 424 -17.39 -10.73 -6.66
N ARG A 425 -16.90 -11.48 -7.62
CA ARG A 425 -16.46 -10.96 -8.91
C ARG A 425 -16.82 -11.95 -10.01
N ILE A 426 -17.24 -11.43 -11.15
CA ILE A 426 -17.47 -12.19 -12.38
C ILE A 426 -16.76 -11.47 -13.51
N THR A 427 -16.06 -12.20 -14.35
CA THR A 427 -15.37 -11.66 -15.53
C THR A 427 -15.67 -12.59 -16.72
N THR A 428 -16.13 -12.01 -17.79
CA THR A 428 -16.37 -12.73 -19.04
C THR A 428 -15.56 -12.16 -20.20
N ARG A 429 -15.10 -13.03 -21.06
CA ARG A 429 -14.36 -12.68 -22.28
C ARG A 429 -15.13 -13.19 -23.48
N PHE A 430 -15.39 -12.32 -24.42
CA PHE A 430 -16.04 -12.68 -25.66
C PHE A 430 -15.31 -12.06 -26.85
N ARG A 431 -15.42 -12.72 -27.97
CA ARG A 431 -14.80 -12.27 -29.20
C ARG A 431 -15.66 -11.22 -29.88
N LEU A 432 -15.07 -10.05 -30.17
CA LEU A 432 -15.69 -8.99 -30.94
C LEU A 432 -14.80 -8.71 -32.14
N GLY A 433 -15.24 -9.15 -33.33
CA GLY A 433 -14.40 -9.10 -34.52
C GLY A 433 -13.19 -10.03 -34.42
N LYS A 434 -11.98 -9.48 -34.56
CA LYS A 434 -10.71 -10.21 -34.47
C LYS A 434 -10.15 -10.34 -33.07
N ASP A 435 -10.62 -9.53 -32.12
CA ASP A 435 -10.07 -9.41 -30.78
C ASP A 435 -11.06 -9.82 -29.68
N THR A 436 -10.56 -9.98 -28.48
CA THR A 436 -11.33 -10.39 -27.31
C THR A 436 -11.56 -9.21 -26.38
N VAL A 437 -12.82 -8.91 -26.07
CA VAL A 437 -13.23 -7.92 -25.07
C VAL A 437 -13.43 -8.63 -23.73
N GLU A 438 -13.05 -7.95 -22.65
CA GLU A 438 -13.30 -8.40 -21.29
C GLU A 438 -14.29 -7.46 -20.60
N ILE A 439 -15.37 -8.02 -20.06
CA ILE A 439 -16.31 -7.33 -19.19
C ILE A 439 -16.30 -8.01 -17.83
N GLY A 440 -16.20 -7.23 -16.79
CA GLY A 440 -16.29 -7.73 -15.42
C GLY A 440 -17.24 -6.91 -14.57
N ALA A 441 -17.81 -7.57 -13.57
CA ALA A 441 -18.55 -6.95 -12.50
C ALA A 441 -18.03 -7.47 -11.16
N HIS A 442 -18.07 -6.62 -10.15
CA HIS A 442 -17.67 -6.98 -8.79
C HIS A 442 -18.54 -6.24 -7.77
N GLY A 443 -18.59 -6.77 -6.58
CA GLY A 443 -19.27 -6.12 -5.49
C GLY A 443 -18.98 -6.77 -4.17
N PHE A 444 -19.33 -6.06 -3.09
CA PHE A 444 -19.30 -6.60 -1.74
C PHE A 444 -20.39 -5.98 -0.87
N PHE A 445 -20.73 -6.73 0.14
CA PHE A 445 -21.50 -6.26 1.29
C PHE A 445 -20.71 -6.58 2.56
N LYS A 446 -20.40 -5.54 3.35
CA LYS A 446 -19.72 -5.66 4.63
C LYS A 446 -20.56 -5.05 5.73
N ASN A 447 -20.67 -5.73 6.86
CA ASN A 447 -21.24 -5.21 8.10
C ASN A 447 -20.27 -5.58 9.20
N LEU A 448 -19.35 -4.66 9.54
CA LEU A 448 -18.21 -4.95 10.41
C LEU A 448 -18.13 -3.94 11.55
N GLU A 449 -17.67 -4.42 12.69
CA GLU A 449 -17.34 -3.54 13.80
C GLU A 449 -16.15 -2.62 13.43
N PRO A 450 -16.20 -1.32 13.78
CA PRO A 450 -15.06 -0.42 13.64
C PRO A 450 -13.84 -0.95 14.39
N ASP A 451 -12.64 -0.55 13.93
CA ASP A 451 -11.40 -0.87 14.65
C ASP A 451 -11.46 -0.41 16.10
N TRP A 452 -10.88 -1.22 17.01
CA TRP A 452 -10.91 -0.93 18.44
C TRP A 452 -10.25 0.40 18.77
N THR A 453 -9.21 0.81 18.06
CA THR A 453 -8.51 2.08 18.27
C THR A 453 -9.34 3.31 17.89
N LEU A 454 -10.33 3.17 17.00
CA LEU A 454 -11.32 4.23 16.73
C LEU A 454 -12.36 4.37 17.84
N LYS A 455 -12.59 3.31 18.60
CA LYS A 455 -13.50 3.33 19.75
C LYS A 455 -12.80 3.79 21.02
N HIS A 456 -11.58 3.34 21.27
CA HIS A 456 -10.83 3.57 22.50
C HIS A 456 -9.40 4.01 22.19
N TYR A 457 -9.01 5.20 22.60
CA TYR A 457 -7.67 5.71 22.41
C TYR A 457 -7.22 6.56 23.58
N SER A 458 -5.96 6.43 23.94
CA SER A 458 -5.32 7.24 24.96
C SER A 458 -3.92 7.65 24.51
N GLY A 459 -3.69 8.95 24.43
CA GLY A 459 -2.44 9.60 24.12
C GLY A 459 -2.36 10.96 24.79
N ASN A 460 -1.18 11.53 24.90
CA ASN A 460 -0.96 12.78 25.63
C ASN A 460 -1.77 13.97 25.10
N HIS A 461 -2.08 13.98 23.80
CA HIS A 461 -2.78 15.10 23.15
C HIS A 461 -4.19 14.74 22.67
N PHE A 462 -4.54 13.48 22.63
CA PHE A 462 -5.84 12.99 22.22
C PHE A 462 -6.27 11.83 23.10
N VAL A 463 -7.53 11.86 23.52
CA VAL A 463 -8.20 10.76 24.21
C VAL A 463 -9.63 10.65 23.71
N TRP A 464 -10.13 9.44 23.57
CA TRP A 464 -11.54 9.19 23.30
C TRP A 464 -11.98 7.79 23.76
N ASP A 465 -13.24 7.70 24.09
CA ASP A 465 -13.95 6.46 24.44
C ASP A 465 -15.34 6.51 23.77
N ASN A 466 -15.48 5.83 22.62
CA ASN A 466 -16.65 5.90 21.75
C ASN A 466 -17.37 4.56 21.71
N ASN A 467 -18.69 4.61 21.72
CA ASN A 467 -19.55 3.44 21.52
C ASN A 467 -20.13 3.44 20.10
N PHE A 468 -19.28 3.14 19.12
CA PHE A 468 -19.71 3.10 17.72
C PHE A 468 -20.40 1.78 17.37
N GLY A 469 -21.47 1.89 16.60
CA GLY A 469 -22.14 0.76 15.95
C GLY A 469 -21.38 0.25 14.73
N LYS A 470 -21.81 -0.89 14.20
CA LYS A 470 -21.21 -1.50 13.01
C LYS A 470 -21.32 -0.60 11.78
N ILE A 471 -20.24 -0.56 11.00
CA ILE A 471 -20.18 0.12 9.72
C ILE A 471 -20.73 -0.84 8.66
N ARG A 472 -21.70 -0.38 7.88
CA ARG A 472 -22.26 -1.15 6.78
C ARG A 472 -21.83 -0.53 5.45
N LYS A 473 -21.14 -1.32 4.62
CA LYS A 473 -20.66 -0.90 3.29
C LYS A 473 -21.27 -1.81 2.23
N PHE A 474 -21.79 -1.24 1.18
CA PHE A 474 -22.23 -1.94 -0.02
C PHE A 474 -21.57 -1.31 -1.23
N ARG A 475 -20.82 -2.11 -2.00
CA ARG A 475 -20.16 -1.66 -3.24
C ARG A 475 -20.60 -2.53 -4.40
N VAL A 476 -20.81 -1.90 -5.54
CA VAL A 476 -20.96 -2.55 -6.85
C VAL A 476 -20.15 -1.77 -7.87
N GLY A 477 -19.49 -2.49 -8.75
CA GLY A 477 -18.71 -1.90 -9.82
C GLY A 477 -18.58 -2.82 -11.02
N GLY A 478 -18.13 -2.23 -12.11
CA GLY A 478 -17.89 -2.95 -13.34
C GLY A 478 -16.73 -2.36 -14.13
N HIS A 479 -16.14 -3.20 -15.00
CA HIS A 479 -15.09 -2.75 -15.90
C HIS A 479 -15.27 -3.33 -17.29
N LEU A 480 -14.80 -2.57 -18.27
CA LEU A 480 -14.75 -2.94 -19.68
C LEU A 480 -13.32 -2.73 -20.17
N HIS A 481 -12.68 -3.80 -20.65
CA HIS A 481 -11.36 -3.74 -21.26
C HIS A 481 -11.43 -4.05 -22.75
N ILE A 482 -10.94 -3.11 -23.57
CA ILE A 482 -10.92 -3.20 -25.03
C ILE A 482 -9.46 -3.20 -25.49
N PRO A 483 -8.86 -4.36 -25.80
CA PRO A 483 -7.42 -4.48 -26.06
C PRO A 483 -6.91 -3.71 -27.27
N TRP A 484 -7.65 -3.69 -28.38
CA TRP A 484 -7.17 -3.07 -29.63
C TRP A 484 -7.11 -1.55 -29.57
N THR A 485 -8.02 -0.89 -28.84
CA THR A 485 -7.97 0.54 -28.59
C THR A 485 -7.14 0.87 -27.36
N LYS A 486 -6.77 -0.14 -26.54
CA LYS A 486 -6.11 0.01 -25.24
C LYS A 486 -6.90 0.93 -24.31
N THR A 487 -8.20 0.69 -24.27
CA THR A 487 -9.16 1.43 -23.46
C THR A 487 -9.64 0.56 -22.32
N ASP A 488 -9.54 1.10 -21.11
CA ASP A 488 -10.13 0.53 -19.90
C ASP A 488 -11.12 1.54 -19.33
N ILE A 489 -12.35 1.10 -19.09
CA ILE A 489 -13.41 1.90 -18.48
C ILE A 489 -13.87 1.18 -17.23
N SER A 490 -13.98 1.86 -16.12
CA SER A 490 -14.62 1.32 -14.91
C SER A 490 -15.60 2.31 -14.29
N ALA A 491 -16.60 1.75 -13.64
CA ALA A 491 -17.60 2.49 -12.88
C ALA A 491 -17.81 1.78 -11.56
N ASP A 492 -17.76 2.52 -10.46
CA ASP A 492 -17.89 2.01 -9.11
C ASP A 492 -18.86 2.89 -8.31
N PHE A 493 -19.71 2.25 -7.55
CA PHE A 493 -20.63 2.89 -6.61
C PHE A 493 -20.50 2.23 -5.25
N GLU A 494 -20.40 3.03 -4.19
CA GLU A 494 -20.42 2.55 -2.81
C GLU A 494 -21.39 3.35 -1.96
N ASN A 495 -22.12 2.68 -1.08
CA ASN A 495 -22.91 3.28 -0.02
C ASN A 495 -22.35 2.84 1.33
N VAL A 496 -22.01 3.81 2.17
CA VAL A 496 -21.51 3.60 3.53
C VAL A 496 -22.53 4.12 4.52
N GLN A 497 -23.06 3.27 5.37
CA GLN A 497 -23.91 3.62 6.50
C GLN A 497 -23.09 3.53 7.80
N ASN A 498 -23.35 4.44 8.75
CA ASN A 498 -22.59 4.54 10.00
C ASN A 498 -21.10 4.79 9.77
N MET A 499 -20.77 5.62 8.80
CA MET A 499 -19.36 5.93 8.48
C MET A 499 -18.67 6.57 9.68
N VAL A 500 -17.52 6.03 10.07
CA VAL A 500 -16.62 6.68 11.03
C VAL A 500 -15.63 7.56 10.27
N TYR A 501 -15.50 8.80 10.68
CA TYR A 501 -14.59 9.78 10.11
C TYR A 501 -13.95 10.61 11.23
N PHE A 502 -12.85 11.29 10.96
CA PHE A 502 -12.25 12.23 11.91
C PHE A 502 -12.82 13.62 11.65
N ASN A 503 -13.44 14.18 12.67
CA ASN A 503 -14.07 15.51 12.62
C ASN A 503 -13.01 16.64 12.64
N ALA A 504 -13.43 17.90 12.60
CA ALA A 504 -12.54 19.04 12.55
C ALA A 504 -11.61 19.19 13.77
N SER A 505 -11.96 18.59 14.90
CA SER A 505 -11.12 18.52 16.10
C SER A 505 -10.11 17.38 16.07
N GLY A 506 -10.08 16.57 15.02
CA GLY A 506 -9.17 15.43 14.88
C GLY A 506 -9.53 14.21 15.73
N VAL A 507 -10.78 14.12 16.20
CA VAL A 507 -11.31 12.95 16.93
C VAL A 507 -12.29 12.16 16.07
N PRO A 508 -12.40 10.84 16.23
CA PRO A 508 -13.32 10.03 15.45
C PRO A 508 -14.78 10.29 15.85
N GLU A 509 -15.62 10.36 14.85
CA GLU A 509 -17.08 10.56 14.98
C GLU A 509 -17.81 9.61 14.03
N GLN A 510 -18.94 9.04 14.45
CA GLN A 510 -19.76 8.19 13.62
C GLN A 510 -20.99 8.94 13.08
N PHE A 511 -21.10 8.98 11.76
CA PHE A 511 -22.28 9.53 11.08
C PHE A 511 -23.32 8.45 10.85
N GLY A 512 -24.46 8.56 11.53
CA GLY A 512 -25.56 7.56 11.45
C GLY A 512 -26.33 7.52 10.13
N GLY A 513 -26.06 8.45 9.20
CA GLY A 513 -26.66 8.48 7.87
C GLY A 513 -25.91 7.66 6.82
N HIS A 514 -26.22 7.94 5.56
CA HIS A 514 -25.62 7.30 4.39
C HIS A 514 -24.68 8.27 3.67
N VAL A 515 -23.48 7.82 3.35
CA VAL A 515 -22.55 8.51 2.44
C VAL A 515 -22.39 7.64 1.19
N GLN A 516 -22.70 8.22 0.04
CA GLN A 516 -22.64 7.56 -1.26
C GLN A 516 -21.47 8.12 -2.07
N VAL A 517 -20.72 7.24 -2.71
CA VAL A 517 -19.61 7.60 -3.59
C VAL A 517 -19.80 6.94 -4.94
N LEU A 518 -19.72 7.74 -6.01
CA LEU A 518 -19.69 7.29 -7.39
C LEU A 518 -18.33 7.61 -7.99
N SER A 519 -17.75 6.70 -8.76
CA SER A 519 -16.55 6.94 -9.54
C SER A 519 -16.70 6.37 -10.95
N LEU A 520 -16.26 7.16 -11.93
CA LEU A 520 -16.11 6.76 -13.33
C LEU A 520 -14.67 6.98 -13.75
N ARG A 521 -14.02 5.97 -14.28
CA ARG A 521 -12.62 6.03 -14.70
C ARG A 521 -12.45 5.58 -16.12
N LEU A 522 -11.63 6.33 -16.86
CA LEU A 522 -11.20 6.05 -18.22
C LEU A 522 -9.66 6.01 -18.26
N ASP A 523 -9.11 4.86 -18.64
CA ASP A 523 -7.70 4.70 -19.01
C ASP A 523 -7.60 4.53 -20.52
N GLN A 524 -6.94 5.47 -21.20
CA GLN A 524 -6.76 5.47 -22.65
C GLN A 524 -5.28 5.60 -23.01
N LYS A 525 -4.77 4.64 -23.81
CA LYS A 525 -3.40 4.68 -24.30
C LYS A 525 -3.41 4.82 -25.81
N LEU A 526 -2.97 5.97 -26.30
CA LEU A 526 -2.84 6.29 -27.72
C LEU A 526 -1.40 6.11 -28.18
N LYS A 527 -1.21 5.59 -29.39
CA LYS A 527 0.11 5.38 -29.97
C LYS A 527 0.10 5.75 -31.46
N PHE A 528 0.96 6.70 -31.83
CA PHE A 528 1.15 7.20 -33.19
C PHE A 528 2.64 7.11 -33.55
N GLY A 529 3.06 5.98 -34.15
CA GLY A 529 4.47 5.72 -34.43
C GLY A 529 5.32 5.67 -33.17
N ILE A 530 6.26 6.62 -33.03
CA ILE A 530 7.12 6.78 -31.83
C ILE A 530 6.43 7.55 -30.71
N TRP A 531 5.38 8.30 -31.01
CA TRP A 531 4.66 9.13 -30.09
C TRP A 531 3.59 8.32 -29.36
N ASN A 532 3.56 8.47 -28.02
CA ASN A 532 2.59 7.80 -27.16
C ASN A 532 1.96 8.86 -26.24
N TRP A 533 0.67 8.67 -25.97
CA TRP A 533 -0.07 9.53 -25.06
C TRP A 533 -1.00 8.67 -24.20
N ASN A 534 -0.66 8.54 -22.93
CA ASN A 534 -1.43 7.77 -21.96
C ASN A 534 -2.19 8.72 -21.06
N ASN A 535 -3.50 8.54 -20.99
CA ASN A 535 -4.38 9.35 -20.16
C ASN A 535 -5.16 8.48 -19.21
N ARG A 536 -5.31 8.95 -17.98
CA ARG A 536 -6.17 8.38 -16.99
C ARG A 536 -7.02 9.49 -16.38
N ILE A 537 -8.31 9.39 -16.55
CA ILE A 537 -9.27 10.39 -16.13
C ILE A 537 -10.22 9.73 -15.16
N THR A 538 -10.35 10.28 -13.97
CA THR A 538 -11.32 9.79 -12.98
C THR A 538 -12.23 10.92 -12.55
N TYR A 539 -13.52 10.71 -12.76
CA TYR A 539 -14.59 11.53 -12.19
C TYR A 539 -15.12 10.83 -10.96
N GLN A 540 -15.25 11.52 -9.84
CA GLN A 540 -15.81 10.98 -8.61
C GLN A 540 -16.68 12.03 -7.90
N MET A 541 -17.66 11.53 -7.15
CA MET A 541 -18.60 12.36 -6.41
C MET A 541 -18.93 11.70 -5.07
N SER A 542 -18.90 12.49 -4.00
CA SER A 542 -19.41 12.12 -2.68
C SER A 542 -20.72 12.84 -2.40
N SER A 543 -21.72 12.15 -1.87
CA SER A 543 -22.99 12.76 -1.44
C SER A 543 -22.82 13.67 -0.22
N ASP A 544 -21.74 13.53 0.52
CA ASP A 544 -21.39 14.35 1.69
C ASP A 544 -19.94 14.82 1.61
N SER A 545 -19.72 15.91 0.90
CA SER A 545 -18.41 16.52 0.73
C SER A 545 -17.84 17.17 2.01
N LYS A 546 -18.65 17.35 3.05
CA LYS A 546 -18.18 17.85 4.35
C LYS A 546 -17.47 16.78 5.14
N ARG A 547 -18.00 15.53 5.14
CA ARG A 547 -17.43 14.39 5.88
C ARG A 547 -16.47 13.56 5.03
N LEU A 548 -16.69 13.51 3.73
CA LEU A 548 -15.85 12.81 2.76
C LEU A 548 -15.52 13.73 1.59
N PRO A 549 -14.60 14.69 1.77
CA PRO A 549 -14.19 15.60 0.70
C PRO A 549 -13.32 14.86 -0.33
N LEU A 550 -13.71 14.96 -1.60
CA LEU A 550 -13.02 14.35 -2.74
C LEU A 550 -12.89 15.37 -3.88
N PRO A 551 -11.79 15.41 -4.64
CA PRO A 551 -11.74 16.15 -5.89
C PRO A 551 -12.69 15.51 -6.90
N VAL A 552 -13.48 16.34 -7.59
CA VAL A 552 -14.49 15.85 -8.55
C VAL A 552 -13.85 15.20 -9.77
N LEU A 553 -12.76 15.77 -10.25
CA LEU A 553 -12.03 15.26 -11.41
C LEU A 553 -10.54 15.16 -11.09
N THR A 554 -9.95 14.02 -11.43
CA THR A 554 -8.50 13.84 -11.45
C THR A 554 -8.06 13.42 -12.84
N VAL A 555 -6.94 13.92 -13.30
CA VAL A 555 -6.36 13.63 -14.61
C VAL A 555 -4.89 13.34 -14.44
N TYR A 556 -4.48 12.15 -14.84
CA TYR A 556 -3.09 11.84 -15.11
C TYR A 556 -2.88 11.78 -16.63
N SER A 557 -1.93 12.53 -17.14
CA SER A 557 -1.61 12.54 -18.57
C SER A 557 -0.11 12.39 -18.76
N ASN A 558 0.31 11.43 -19.57
CA ASN A 558 1.71 11.16 -19.87
C ASN A 558 1.92 11.12 -21.39
N MET A 559 2.64 12.10 -21.88
CA MET A 559 2.98 12.24 -23.29
C MET A 559 4.47 11.97 -23.48
N PHE A 560 4.82 11.01 -24.34
CA PHE A 560 6.22 10.62 -24.52
C PHE A 560 6.54 10.08 -25.91
N LEU A 561 7.81 10.24 -26.26
CA LEU A 561 8.43 9.60 -27.41
C LEU A 561 9.12 8.31 -26.97
N GLN A 562 8.95 7.24 -27.72
CA GLN A 562 9.59 5.95 -27.49
C GLN A 562 10.24 5.44 -28.76
N PHE A 563 11.56 5.24 -28.70
CA PHE A 563 12.34 4.77 -29.83
C PHE A 563 13.57 3.96 -29.38
N LYS A 564 14.30 3.41 -30.33
CA LYS A 564 15.54 2.67 -30.09
C LYS A 564 16.71 3.35 -30.78
N ILE A 565 17.81 3.53 -30.04
CA ILE A 565 19.11 3.95 -30.60
C ILE A 565 19.94 2.71 -30.84
N ALA A 566 20.58 2.64 -32.02
CA ALA A 566 21.43 1.52 -32.45
C ALA A 566 20.75 0.13 -32.27
N ARG A 567 19.41 0.06 -32.33
CA ARG A 567 18.56 -1.15 -32.16
C ARG A 567 18.59 -1.80 -30.77
N VAL A 568 19.46 -1.35 -29.87
CA VAL A 568 19.69 -1.96 -28.54
C VAL A 568 19.24 -1.10 -27.36
N LEU A 569 19.48 0.21 -27.42
CA LEU A 569 19.12 1.14 -26.34
C LEU A 569 17.67 1.62 -26.53
N HIS A 570 16.79 1.20 -25.64
CA HIS A 570 15.43 1.73 -25.57
C HIS A 570 15.47 3.08 -24.88
N VAL A 571 14.90 4.09 -25.52
CA VAL A 571 14.79 5.46 -25.01
C VAL A 571 13.33 5.85 -24.90
N GLN A 572 12.98 6.46 -23.78
CA GLN A 572 11.70 7.12 -23.59
C GLN A 572 11.97 8.52 -23.05
N PHE A 573 11.47 9.54 -23.74
CA PHE A 573 11.54 10.93 -23.33
C PHE A 573 10.13 11.50 -23.26
N GLY A 574 9.74 12.08 -22.13
CA GLY A 574 8.37 12.54 -21.98
C GLY A 574 8.15 13.51 -20.82
N VAL A 575 6.90 13.94 -20.76
CA VAL A 575 6.35 14.77 -19.69
C VAL A 575 5.10 14.07 -19.17
N ASP A 576 5.00 13.94 -17.87
CA ASP A 576 3.77 13.53 -17.21
C ASP A 576 3.24 14.63 -16.30
N CYS A 577 1.92 14.71 -16.18
CA CYS A 577 1.23 15.70 -15.36
C CYS A 577 0.11 15.02 -14.56
N ASP A 578 0.07 15.34 -13.27
CA ASP A 578 -1.02 15.01 -12.37
C ASP A 578 -1.83 16.29 -12.08
N TYR A 579 -3.14 16.24 -12.28
CA TYR A 579 -4.05 17.34 -12.04
C TYR A 579 -5.29 16.88 -11.29
N TYR A 580 -5.77 17.67 -10.36
CA TYR A 580 -7.05 17.45 -9.70
C TYR A 580 -7.76 18.78 -9.44
N THR A 581 -9.10 18.73 -9.52
CA THR A 581 -9.95 19.91 -9.28
C THR A 581 -9.87 20.36 -7.83
N LYS A 582 -10.13 21.63 -7.61
CA LYS A 582 -10.17 22.26 -6.29
C LYS A 582 -11.18 21.56 -5.39
N TYR A 583 -10.76 21.20 -4.16
CA TYR A 583 -11.59 20.59 -3.14
C TYR A 583 -11.12 20.97 -1.74
N ARG A 584 -11.94 20.67 -0.73
CA ARG A 584 -11.55 20.84 0.69
C ARG A 584 -10.62 19.69 1.08
N GLY A 585 -9.30 19.89 1.03
CA GLY A 585 -8.34 18.85 1.40
C GLY A 585 -8.52 18.39 2.85
N MET A 586 -8.29 17.10 3.11
CA MET A 586 -8.20 16.62 4.50
C MET A 586 -6.90 17.10 5.13
N MET A 587 -6.94 17.44 6.41
CA MET A 587 -5.76 17.77 7.19
C MET A 587 -5.13 16.52 7.79
N TYR A 588 -3.83 16.55 7.99
CA TYR A 588 -3.11 15.47 8.67
C TYR A 588 -2.84 15.82 10.13
N GLN A 589 -3.16 14.87 11.04
CA GLN A 589 -2.90 15.00 12.48
C GLN A 589 -1.74 14.07 12.90
N PRO A 590 -0.55 14.62 13.20
CA PRO A 590 0.61 13.82 13.59
C PRO A 590 0.41 13.01 14.89
N ALA A 591 -0.32 13.54 15.86
CA ALA A 591 -0.51 12.86 17.14
C ALA A 591 -1.27 11.55 17.03
N THR A 592 -2.14 11.42 16.05
CA THR A 592 -2.96 10.22 15.81
C THR A 592 -2.66 9.53 14.48
N MET A 593 -1.77 10.10 13.65
CA MET A 593 -1.49 9.65 12.27
C MET A 593 -2.78 9.50 11.45
N SER A 594 -3.74 10.41 11.65
CA SER A 594 -5.05 10.38 10.99
C SER A 594 -5.24 11.55 10.03
N PHE A 595 -6.16 11.37 9.10
CA PHE A 595 -6.61 12.44 8.21
C PHE A 595 -8.00 12.88 8.64
N HIS A 596 -8.17 14.17 8.93
CA HIS A 596 -9.40 14.73 9.46
C HIS A 596 -9.97 15.81 8.56
N VAL A 597 -11.28 16.04 8.64
CA VAL A 597 -11.94 17.09 7.87
C VAL A 597 -11.60 18.47 8.45
N GLN A 598 -11.71 19.48 7.62
CA GLN A 598 -11.51 20.86 8.04
C GLN A 598 -12.78 21.46 8.66
N GLY A 599 -12.61 22.47 9.53
CA GLY A 599 -13.68 23.27 10.08
C GLY A 599 -14.37 24.22 9.06
N ASP A 600 -15.03 25.26 9.56
CA ASP A 600 -15.87 26.16 8.75
C ASP A 600 -15.08 27.05 7.77
N SER A 601 -13.82 27.34 8.05
CA SER A 601 -12.92 28.15 7.20
C SER A 601 -11.89 27.28 6.49
N PRO A 602 -12.27 26.52 5.44
CA PRO A 602 -11.38 25.53 4.86
C PRO A 602 -10.33 26.15 3.93
N THR A 603 -9.12 25.62 4.00
CA THR A 603 -8.11 25.79 2.97
C THR A 603 -8.45 24.89 1.78
N TRP A 604 -8.52 25.49 0.60
CA TRP A 604 -8.79 24.80 -0.64
C TRP A 604 -7.49 24.38 -1.31
N VAL A 605 -7.38 23.13 -1.70
CA VAL A 605 -6.24 22.57 -2.44
C VAL A 605 -6.69 22.10 -3.82
N GLY A 606 -5.74 22.06 -4.77
CA GLY A 606 -6.01 21.64 -6.15
C GLY A 606 -6.05 22.79 -7.17
N ASN A 607 -6.55 22.51 -8.37
CA ASN A 607 -6.47 23.39 -9.55
C ASN A 607 -5.03 23.74 -9.94
N TYR A 608 -4.09 22.87 -9.63
CA TYR A 608 -2.69 23.00 -10.03
C TYR A 608 -2.26 21.70 -10.74
N ALA A 609 -1.67 21.83 -11.93
CA ALA A 609 -1.09 20.70 -12.63
C ALA A 609 0.35 20.50 -12.15
N PHE A 610 0.63 19.38 -11.54
CA PHE A 610 1.98 18.98 -11.12
C PHE A 610 2.63 18.19 -12.25
N CYS A 611 3.61 18.81 -12.94
CA CYS A 611 4.22 18.22 -14.13
C CYS A 611 5.67 17.82 -13.87
N ASN A 612 6.07 16.70 -14.46
CA ASN A 612 7.42 16.17 -14.43
C ASN A 612 7.93 15.95 -15.85
N ALA A 613 9.21 16.23 -16.09
CA ALA A 613 9.90 15.90 -17.33
C ALA A 613 10.91 14.78 -17.04
N TYR A 614 10.98 13.77 -17.90
CA TYR A 614 11.81 12.62 -17.64
C TYR A 614 12.45 12.02 -18.89
N LEU A 615 13.55 11.32 -18.68
CA LEU A 615 14.28 10.59 -19.69
C LEU A 615 14.64 9.21 -19.15
N ASN A 616 14.09 8.18 -19.75
CA ASN A 616 14.28 6.77 -19.35
C ASN A 616 15.09 6.04 -20.40
N PHE A 617 16.01 5.19 -19.93
CA PHE A 617 16.85 4.36 -20.77
C PHE A 617 16.82 2.91 -20.28
N LYS A 618 16.76 1.96 -21.23
CA LYS A 618 16.94 0.55 -20.95
C LYS A 618 17.90 -0.07 -21.94
N LEU A 619 19.00 -0.61 -21.39
CA LEU A 619 20.00 -1.35 -22.13
C LEU A 619 20.09 -2.76 -21.52
N SER A 620 19.64 -3.78 -22.28
CA SER A 620 19.65 -5.17 -21.79
C SER A 620 18.98 -5.33 -20.43
N LYS A 621 19.74 -5.62 -19.38
CA LYS A 621 19.30 -5.84 -17.99
C LYS A 621 19.34 -4.59 -17.12
N THR A 622 19.84 -3.47 -17.66
CA THR A 622 20.01 -2.21 -16.92
C THR A 622 18.97 -1.19 -17.37
N ARG A 623 18.34 -0.54 -16.41
CA ARG A 623 17.43 0.60 -16.60
C ARG A 623 17.99 1.78 -15.82
N PHE A 624 17.92 2.96 -16.39
CA PHE A 624 18.22 4.19 -15.67
C PHE A 624 17.32 5.31 -16.14
N PHE A 625 17.09 6.28 -15.28
CA PHE A 625 16.28 7.45 -15.59
C PHE A 625 16.86 8.71 -14.97
N VAL A 626 16.54 9.82 -15.60
CA VAL A 626 16.68 11.17 -15.06
C VAL A 626 15.29 11.80 -15.05
N LEU A 627 14.90 12.38 -13.94
CA LEU A 627 13.61 12.99 -13.73
C LEU A 627 13.81 14.39 -13.16
N CYS A 628 13.19 15.39 -13.79
CA CYS A 628 12.97 16.72 -13.23
C CYS A 628 11.53 16.74 -12.71
N SER A 629 11.35 16.60 -11.41
CA SER A 629 10.01 16.70 -10.81
C SER A 629 9.64 18.16 -10.61
N HIS A 630 8.32 18.44 -10.66
CA HIS A 630 7.76 19.78 -10.51
C HIS A 630 8.38 20.80 -11.51
N VAL A 631 8.56 20.37 -12.77
CA VAL A 631 9.22 21.19 -13.81
C VAL A 631 8.55 22.54 -14.02
N ASN A 632 7.24 22.60 -13.80
CA ASN A 632 6.42 23.79 -13.96
C ASN A 632 6.25 24.63 -12.68
N GLN A 633 7.09 24.45 -11.66
CA GLN A 633 7.05 25.28 -10.45
C GLN A 633 7.05 26.75 -10.80
N ASN A 634 6.11 27.52 -10.23
CA ASN A 634 5.91 28.96 -10.44
C ASN A 634 5.48 29.40 -11.87
N TRP A 635 5.13 28.48 -12.80
CA TRP A 635 4.71 28.85 -14.15
C TRP A 635 3.23 29.24 -14.25
N PHE A 636 2.34 28.47 -13.58
CA PHE A 636 0.87 28.59 -13.71
C PHE A 636 0.18 28.74 -12.34
N GLY A 637 0.66 29.67 -11.52
CA GLY A 637 0.17 29.87 -10.17
C GLY A 637 1.09 29.21 -9.13
N ARG A 638 0.75 29.44 -7.86
CA ARG A 638 1.56 29.00 -6.72
C ARG A 638 0.76 28.21 -5.67
N ASN A 639 -0.49 27.87 -5.94
CA ASN A 639 -1.29 27.07 -5.01
C ASN A 639 -1.00 25.56 -5.16
N TYR A 640 0.26 25.18 -4.99
CA TYR A 640 0.71 23.80 -5.11
C TYR A 640 0.77 23.07 -3.76
N PHE A 641 -0.38 22.95 -3.10
CA PHE A 641 -0.51 22.19 -1.86
C PHE A 641 -1.02 20.78 -2.12
N SER A 642 -0.36 19.80 -1.50
CA SER A 642 -0.82 18.41 -1.44
C SER A 642 -1.95 18.23 -0.45
N MET A 643 -1.81 18.86 0.72
CA MET A 643 -2.79 18.96 1.80
C MET A 643 -2.69 20.36 2.42
N PRO A 644 -3.72 20.82 3.17
CA PRO A 644 -3.64 22.07 3.90
C PRO A 644 -2.39 22.17 4.78
N GLY A 645 -1.59 23.21 4.56
CA GLY A 645 -0.32 23.43 5.26
C GLY A 645 0.86 22.58 4.75
N TYR A 646 0.67 21.65 3.80
CA TYR A 646 1.73 20.80 3.24
C TYR A 646 1.89 21.07 1.72
N PRO A 647 2.80 21.98 1.34
CA PRO A 647 3.08 22.22 -0.05
C PRO A 647 3.78 21.01 -0.70
N VAL A 648 3.59 20.88 -2.00
CA VAL A 648 4.34 19.91 -2.82
C VAL A 648 5.82 20.30 -2.82
N ASN A 649 6.70 19.30 -2.87
CA ASN A 649 8.14 19.53 -2.91
C ASN A 649 8.52 20.45 -4.08
N PRO A 650 9.53 21.32 -3.92
CA PRO A 650 10.06 22.17 -4.98
C PRO A 650 10.58 21.34 -6.16
N ARG A 651 10.95 22.02 -7.24
CA ARG A 651 11.61 21.40 -8.38
C ARG A 651 12.90 20.71 -7.94
N GLU A 652 13.01 19.43 -8.29
CA GLU A 652 14.18 18.64 -7.96
C GLU A 652 14.56 17.67 -9.08
N PHE A 653 15.86 17.40 -9.20
CA PHE A 653 16.37 16.40 -10.12
C PHE A 653 16.60 15.09 -9.42
N ARG A 654 16.07 14.01 -10.00
CA ARG A 654 16.20 12.64 -9.50
C ARG A 654 16.88 11.76 -10.55
N PHE A 655 17.69 10.86 -10.07
CA PHE A 655 18.32 9.83 -10.89
C PHE A 655 17.98 8.46 -10.31
N GLY A 656 17.72 7.50 -11.17
CA GLY A 656 17.50 6.11 -10.75
C GLY A 656 18.21 5.13 -11.66
N LEU A 657 18.74 4.08 -11.03
CA LEU A 657 19.42 2.96 -11.67
C LEU A 657 18.79 1.66 -11.17
N SER A 658 18.45 0.77 -12.09
CA SER A 658 17.99 -0.58 -11.76
C SER A 658 18.73 -1.61 -12.60
N VAL A 659 19.31 -2.61 -11.97
CA VAL A 659 20.08 -3.67 -12.63
C VAL A 659 19.48 -5.03 -12.26
N ASP A 660 19.19 -5.84 -13.26
CA ASP A 660 18.78 -7.23 -13.12
C ASP A 660 20.02 -8.13 -13.34
N PHE A 661 20.47 -8.77 -12.27
CA PHE A 661 21.62 -9.69 -12.28
C PHE A 661 21.22 -11.16 -12.56
N ALA A 662 20.07 -11.41 -13.16
CA ALA A 662 19.73 -12.78 -13.59
C ALA A 662 20.79 -13.28 -14.59
N ASN A 663 21.50 -14.34 -14.25
CA ASN A 663 22.55 -14.95 -15.09
C ASN A 663 21.97 -15.90 -16.14
#